data_f6b70fbd2354e932f7a1bd4c97647e57
#
_entry.id   f6b70fbd2354e932f7a1bd4c97647e57
#
_cell.length_a   1.000
_cell.length_b   1.000
_cell.length_c   1.000
_cell.angle_alpha   90.00
_cell.angle_beta   90.00
_cell.angle_gamma   90.00
#
_symmetry.space_group_name_H-M   'P 1'
#
loop_
_entity.id
_entity.type
_entity.pdbx_description
1 polymer ?
#
loop_
_entity_poly.entity_id
_entity_poly.type
_entity_poly.pdbx_seq_one_letter_code
_entity_poly.pdbx_strand_id
1 'polypeptide(L)'
;MSSVSPAARRRARLLASSVVLSLAFAAPALAQSSTLPTVNVTASRAFNGITGASTSVITADDIAHAPAQSIQEIIAQTPGVQVTSLYGGVHGAGSMIDLRGFGAFATANTLVLINGRRLNDLDLAGVDLSSIPRESIERIEITKGNSGAVLYGDNAVGGVVNIVTKTGAGGPPVKMRVEAGGGSFNQQQGSVSAALNSGPWSSSFYGTALKSDGYRDNNAVSQRSAIGDIRYTAPDFSAFVTLSGDDQRLGLPGGRTVDPSIGLNQLLTDRRGTSTPLDFADRQGVNVTAGFTRTLWDGAELIVDGGVRNKDQQSGFFGSLPVQSFNESYMDSSLQTWSLTPRLSIRNALFGLPSDVLTGIDYYDAAYRSNRSQLQTTTPVHVYDLSQRTLAAYWQQTLGILPDTDFSYGGRIQRTSLDARDRFDITAPGAFDVQANPLRQDETQHALHVGLEHRFNEVFTVFGRAASAFRTPNVDERVASGPSFDASFNAVPGTFALKTQTSRDIEAGFRIKAGAFAAQSSLYGMDLDNEIHYNPVLFYNTNLDPTRRYGSETSASLRISEPVLLRGGVAVTRAVFREGAFAGNDIPLVSRLTANAGVTWNLWQNFVVLDATVRYWSSRRMDNDQAATQPLIPANATVDLKLSGAWDRFFWSLSVNNLFDAMYYDYAIASTATLGRFNAYPLSGRTYMVKAGATF
;
A
#
# COMPACT_ATOMS: atom_id res chain seq x y z
N MET A 1 -51.22 -6.02 -52.42
CA MET A 1 -50.08 -6.31 -53.25
C MET A 1 -48.83 -6.09 -52.48
N SER A 2 -48.06 -7.14 -52.25
CA SER A 2 -46.64 -7.25 -51.91
C SER A 2 -46.15 -6.43 -50.70
N SER A 3 -45.93 -7.04 -49.66
CA SER A 3 -44.95 -7.97 -49.06
C SER A 3 -43.86 -7.17 -48.32
N VAL A 4 -43.96 -7.19 -46.98
CA VAL A 4 -42.93 -6.68 -46.04
C VAL A 4 -42.27 -7.91 -45.39
N SER A 5 -40.95 -8.03 -45.53
CA SER A 5 -40.12 -9.01 -44.87
C SER A 5 -39.71 -8.57 -43.49
N PRO A 6 -39.68 -9.45 -42.46
CA PRO A 6 -39.26 -9.07 -41.12
C PRO A 6 -37.75 -9.28 -40.89
N ALA A 7 -37.11 -8.27 -40.31
CA ALA A 7 -35.73 -8.31 -39.86
C ALA A 7 -35.52 -9.26 -38.68
N ALA A 8 -34.67 -10.23 -38.85
CA ALA A 8 -34.30 -11.22 -37.84
C ALA A 8 -33.41 -10.62 -36.75
N ARG A 9 -33.88 -10.73 -35.52
CA ARG A 9 -33.04 -10.50 -34.32
C ARG A 9 -32.03 -11.65 -34.18
N ARG A 10 -30.76 -11.41 -34.44
CA ARG A 10 -29.69 -12.34 -34.05
C ARG A 10 -29.29 -12.09 -32.61
N ARG A 11 -29.67 -12.99 -31.71
CA ARG A 11 -29.05 -13.14 -30.38
C ARG A 11 -27.72 -13.85 -30.60
N ALA A 12 -26.63 -13.15 -30.30
CA ALA A 12 -25.32 -13.77 -30.18
C ALA A 12 -25.23 -14.51 -28.81
N ARG A 13 -25.29 -15.84 -28.86
CA ARG A 13 -24.89 -16.72 -27.77
C ARG A 13 -23.37 -16.85 -27.82
N LEU A 14 -22.70 -16.33 -26.81
CA LEU A 14 -21.28 -16.64 -26.54
C LEU A 14 -21.21 -18.08 -26.04
N LEU A 15 -20.76 -18.97 -26.91
CA LEU A 15 -20.32 -20.32 -26.57
C LEU A 15 -18.92 -20.21 -25.98
N ALA A 16 -18.78 -20.60 -24.72
CA ALA A 16 -17.50 -20.87 -24.10
C ALA A 16 -16.90 -22.13 -24.76
N SER A 17 -15.94 -21.94 -25.64
CA SER A 17 -15.17 -23.06 -26.21
C SER A 17 -14.03 -23.40 -25.24
N SER A 18 -14.19 -24.55 -24.56
CA SER A 18 -13.14 -25.20 -23.80
C SER A 18 -12.08 -25.75 -24.76
N VAL A 19 -10.93 -25.09 -24.84
CA VAL A 19 -9.76 -25.65 -25.52
C VAL A 19 -9.05 -26.57 -24.54
N VAL A 20 -9.26 -27.86 -24.65
CA VAL A 20 -8.46 -28.91 -24.02
C VAL A 20 -7.18 -29.06 -24.83
N LEU A 21 -6.08 -28.50 -24.35
CA LEU A 21 -4.77 -28.68 -24.94
C LEU A 21 -4.16 -29.97 -24.42
N SER A 22 -4.17 -31.02 -25.22
CA SER A 22 -3.52 -32.32 -24.98
C SER A 22 -2.01 -32.13 -25.13
N LEU A 23 -1.25 -31.99 -24.05
CA LEU A 23 0.21 -32.00 -24.01
C LEU A 23 0.68 -33.43 -23.89
N ALA A 24 1.32 -33.94 -24.95
CA ALA A 24 2.08 -35.19 -24.92
C ALA A 24 3.32 -35.05 -24.00
N PHE A 25 3.41 -35.91 -22.99
CA PHE A 25 4.54 -35.97 -22.08
C PHE A 25 5.76 -36.57 -22.80
N ALA A 26 6.79 -35.78 -23.02
CA ALA A 26 8.16 -36.27 -23.26
C ALA A 26 8.85 -36.45 -21.90
N ALA A 27 9.54 -37.56 -21.71
CA ALA A 27 10.18 -37.97 -20.46
C ALA A 27 11.20 -36.95 -19.93
N PRO A 28 11.36 -36.81 -18.59
CA PRO A 28 12.14 -35.76 -18.00
C PRO A 28 13.63 -36.03 -18.08
N ALA A 29 14.40 -35.08 -18.62
CA ALA A 29 15.80 -34.92 -18.27
C ALA A 29 15.87 -34.41 -16.83
N LEU A 30 16.69 -35.05 -16.00
CA LEU A 30 16.93 -34.70 -14.59
C LEU A 30 17.44 -33.26 -14.49
N ALA A 31 16.54 -32.31 -14.29
CA ALA A 31 16.88 -30.96 -13.90
C ALA A 31 17.23 -30.97 -12.41
N GLN A 32 18.45 -30.55 -12.06
CA GLN A 32 18.79 -30.25 -10.68
C GLN A 32 17.78 -29.26 -10.13
N SER A 33 17.06 -29.67 -9.09
CA SER A 33 16.14 -28.79 -8.37
C SER A 33 16.96 -27.68 -7.71
N SER A 34 16.93 -26.49 -8.28
CA SER A 34 17.28 -25.31 -7.52
C SER A 34 16.18 -25.14 -6.45
N THR A 35 16.46 -25.61 -5.25
CA THR A 35 15.62 -25.29 -4.08
C THR A 35 15.53 -23.79 -4.00
N LEU A 36 14.31 -23.26 -4.13
CA LEU A 36 14.04 -21.86 -3.79
C LEU A 36 14.58 -21.63 -2.37
N PRO A 37 15.34 -20.54 -2.11
CA PRO A 37 15.88 -20.30 -0.78
C PRO A 37 14.73 -20.32 0.22
N THR A 38 14.90 -21.04 1.31
CA THR A 38 13.98 -21.04 2.44
C THR A 38 13.94 -19.60 2.95
N VAL A 39 12.82 -18.91 2.73
CA VAL A 39 12.63 -17.53 3.18
C VAL A 39 12.58 -17.56 4.70
N ASN A 40 13.66 -17.15 5.34
CA ASN A 40 13.75 -17.10 6.79
C ASN A 40 13.01 -15.87 7.30
N VAL A 41 11.79 -16.07 7.83
CA VAL A 41 10.79 -15.02 8.11
C VAL A 41 11.02 -14.38 9.50
N THR A 42 12.24 -14.02 9.85
CA THR A 42 12.55 -13.43 11.17
C THR A 42 12.03 -12.01 11.41
N ALA A 43 11.64 -11.30 10.34
CA ALA A 43 11.12 -9.94 10.43
C ALA A 43 9.58 -9.87 10.36
N SER A 44 8.87 -10.98 10.15
CA SER A 44 7.41 -11.06 10.21
C SER A 44 6.95 -11.61 11.56
N ARG A 45 5.82 -11.12 12.07
CA ARG A 45 5.21 -11.71 13.29
C ARG A 45 4.74 -13.15 13.05
N ALA A 46 4.44 -13.53 11.80
CA ALA A 46 4.07 -14.90 11.42
C ALA A 46 5.23 -15.55 10.67
N PHE A 47 5.95 -16.50 11.29
CA PHE A 47 7.13 -17.15 10.71
C PHE A 47 6.86 -17.86 9.37
N ASN A 48 5.68 -18.45 9.20
CA ASN A 48 5.28 -19.19 8.00
C ASN A 48 4.11 -18.54 7.24
N GLY A 49 3.88 -17.24 7.45
CA GLY A 49 2.67 -16.57 6.99
C GLY A 49 1.48 -16.87 7.92
N ILE A 50 0.30 -16.42 7.54
CA ILE A 50 -0.94 -16.67 8.29
C ILE A 50 -1.67 -17.85 7.64
N THR A 51 -1.78 -18.97 8.36
CA THR A 51 -2.43 -20.20 7.86
C THR A 51 -3.84 -19.89 7.34
N GLY A 52 -4.15 -20.39 6.16
CA GLY A 52 -5.44 -20.18 5.51
C GLY A 52 -5.58 -18.83 4.77
N ALA A 53 -4.59 -17.95 4.83
CA ALA A 53 -4.63 -16.67 4.11
C ALA A 53 -3.87 -16.72 2.77
N SER A 54 -4.33 -15.92 1.80
CA SER A 54 -3.54 -15.67 0.59
C SER A 54 -2.41 -14.68 0.92
N THR A 55 -1.18 -15.12 0.69
CA THR A 55 0.02 -14.30 0.87
C THR A 55 0.84 -14.30 -0.41
N SER A 56 1.35 -13.14 -0.77
CA SER A 56 2.28 -12.97 -1.90
C SER A 56 3.60 -12.43 -1.37
N VAL A 57 4.71 -12.91 -1.92
CA VAL A 57 6.05 -12.43 -1.58
C VAL A 57 6.72 -11.93 -2.85
N ILE A 58 7.20 -10.70 -2.81
CA ILE A 58 8.02 -10.08 -3.85
C ILE A 58 9.46 -10.09 -3.32
N THR A 59 10.35 -10.82 -3.97
CA THR A 59 11.73 -11.01 -3.54
C THR A 59 12.63 -9.84 -3.94
N ALA A 60 13.85 -9.76 -3.38
CA ALA A 60 14.87 -8.79 -3.80
C ALA A 60 15.21 -8.93 -5.29
N ASP A 61 15.16 -10.15 -5.82
CA ASP A 61 15.40 -10.44 -7.23
C ASP A 61 14.27 -9.91 -8.12
N ASP A 62 13.00 -10.13 -7.72
CA ASP A 62 11.85 -9.53 -8.39
C ASP A 62 11.93 -8.00 -8.39
N ILE A 63 12.32 -7.40 -7.27
CA ILE A 63 12.52 -5.94 -7.14
C ILE A 63 13.63 -5.46 -8.06
N ALA A 64 14.76 -6.18 -8.11
CA ALA A 64 15.90 -5.82 -8.96
C ALA A 64 15.56 -5.88 -10.45
N HIS A 65 14.77 -6.88 -10.89
CA HIS A 65 14.38 -7.07 -12.28
C HIS A 65 13.19 -6.20 -12.71
N ALA A 66 12.31 -5.76 -11.80
CA ALA A 66 11.13 -4.99 -12.16
C ALA A 66 11.47 -3.74 -13.01
N PRO A 67 10.80 -3.53 -14.17
CA PRO A 67 10.91 -2.31 -14.96
C PRO A 67 10.42 -1.07 -14.22
N ALA A 68 9.48 -1.24 -13.29
CA ALA A 68 8.86 -0.20 -12.49
C ALA A 68 9.90 0.63 -11.72
N GLN A 69 9.68 1.95 -11.67
CA GLN A 69 10.61 2.88 -11.02
C GLN A 69 10.33 3.05 -9.53
N SER A 70 9.10 2.86 -9.10
CA SER A 70 8.67 3.01 -7.70
C SER A 70 8.34 1.67 -7.04
N ILE A 71 8.44 1.61 -5.71
CA ILE A 71 8.06 0.44 -4.92
C ILE A 71 6.56 0.16 -5.05
N GLN A 72 5.73 1.19 -5.10
CA GLN A 72 4.29 1.08 -5.27
C GLN A 72 3.91 0.38 -6.57
N GLU A 73 4.58 0.73 -7.68
CA GLU A 73 4.35 0.06 -8.97
C GLU A 73 4.83 -1.39 -8.99
N ILE A 74 5.88 -1.72 -8.22
CA ILE A 74 6.32 -3.12 -8.04
C ILE A 74 5.24 -3.91 -7.28
N ILE A 75 4.69 -3.34 -6.21
CA ILE A 75 3.59 -3.93 -5.43
C ILE A 75 2.33 -4.11 -6.29
N ALA A 76 2.04 -3.18 -7.20
CA ALA A 76 0.91 -3.24 -8.14
C ALA A 76 1.00 -4.41 -9.14
N GLN A 77 2.14 -5.10 -9.24
CA GLN A 77 2.26 -6.34 -10.02
C GLN A 77 1.64 -7.56 -9.30
N THR A 78 1.24 -7.39 -8.04
CA THR A 78 0.50 -8.43 -7.31
C THR A 78 -0.98 -8.38 -7.69
N PRO A 79 -1.62 -9.49 -8.11
CA PRO A 79 -3.05 -9.50 -8.45
C PRO A 79 -3.91 -8.98 -7.31
N GLY A 80 -4.93 -8.18 -7.62
CA GLY A 80 -5.84 -7.58 -6.63
C GLY A 80 -5.26 -6.37 -5.87
N VAL A 81 -4.03 -5.96 -6.18
CA VAL A 81 -3.47 -4.70 -5.69
C VAL A 81 -3.67 -3.63 -6.75
N GLN A 82 -4.34 -2.54 -6.38
CA GLN A 82 -4.48 -1.36 -7.21
C GLN A 82 -3.62 -0.23 -6.63
N VAL A 83 -2.93 0.50 -7.48
CA VAL A 83 -2.17 1.68 -7.09
C VAL A 83 -2.74 2.87 -7.83
N THR A 84 -3.10 3.92 -7.09
CA THR A 84 -3.58 5.18 -7.64
C THR A 84 -2.57 6.27 -7.34
N SER A 85 -2.08 6.96 -8.36
CA SER A 85 -1.15 8.07 -8.23
C SER A 85 -1.90 9.40 -8.29
N LEU A 86 -1.81 10.20 -7.22
CA LEU A 86 -2.48 11.49 -7.12
C LEU A 86 -1.73 12.60 -7.89
N TYR A 87 -0.42 12.55 -7.91
CA TYR A 87 0.39 13.67 -8.42
C TYR A 87 1.15 13.34 -9.72
N GLY A 88 0.98 12.13 -10.24
CA GLY A 88 1.55 11.73 -11.54
C GLY A 88 3.08 11.68 -11.58
N GLY A 89 3.74 11.65 -10.43
CA GLY A 89 5.19 11.59 -10.33
C GLY A 89 5.74 10.21 -10.61
N VAL A 90 6.85 10.13 -11.34
CA VAL A 90 7.55 8.87 -11.66
C VAL A 90 8.19 8.19 -10.45
N HIS A 91 8.27 8.88 -9.32
CA HIS A 91 8.86 8.40 -8.05
C HIS A 91 7.86 7.73 -7.11
N GLY A 92 6.55 7.79 -7.40
CA GLY A 92 5.49 7.15 -6.62
C GLY A 92 5.07 7.87 -5.34
N ALA A 93 5.63 9.06 -5.01
CA ALA A 93 5.16 9.83 -3.85
C ALA A 93 3.68 10.20 -3.98
N GLY A 94 2.95 10.17 -2.86
CA GLY A 94 1.51 10.41 -2.82
C GLY A 94 0.66 9.33 -3.50
N SER A 95 1.23 8.14 -3.79
CA SER A 95 0.46 7.02 -4.34
C SER A 95 -0.24 6.23 -3.23
N MET A 96 -1.49 5.84 -3.49
CA MET A 96 -2.29 4.99 -2.62
C MET A 96 -2.21 3.53 -3.05
N ILE A 97 -2.07 2.62 -2.09
CA ILE A 97 -2.11 1.17 -2.31
C ILE A 97 -3.45 0.65 -1.80
N ASP A 98 -4.24 0.11 -2.71
CA ASP A 98 -5.55 -0.47 -2.42
C ASP A 98 -5.50 -2.00 -2.53
N LEU A 99 -5.84 -2.66 -1.44
CA LEU A 99 -6.03 -4.10 -1.34
C LEU A 99 -7.55 -4.38 -1.22
N ARG A 100 -8.13 -5.03 -2.23
CA ARG A 100 -9.55 -5.44 -2.24
C ARG A 100 -10.61 -4.34 -2.35
N GLY A 101 -10.27 -3.14 -2.85
CA GLY A 101 -11.26 -2.17 -3.33
C GLY A 101 -11.83 -1.23 -2.26
N PHE A 102 -10.97 -0.45 -1.60
CA PHE A 102 -11.35 0.66 -0.69
C PHE A 102 -11.36 2.02 -1.40
N GLY A 103 -10.84 2.08 -2.64
CA GLY A 103 -10.84 3.28 -3.46
C GLY A 103 -10.09 4.46 -2.82
N ALA A 104 -10.75 5.60 -2.65
CA ALA A 104 -10.14 6.80 -2.10
C ALA A 104 -9.60 6.65 -0.67
N PHE A 105 -10.12 5.69 0.11
CA PHE A 105 -9.74 5.44 1.51
C PHE A 105 -8.86 4.21 1.70
N ALA A 106 -8.30 3.69 0.63
CA ALA A 106 -7.40 2.53 0.63
C ALA A 106 -6.23 2.69 1.59
N THR A 107 -5.63 3.88 1.65
CA THR A 107 -4.48 4.20 2.50
C THR A 107 -4.73 3.93 3.98
N ALA A 108 -5.93 4.25 4.48
CA ALA A 108 -6.29 4.04 5.87
C ALA A 108 -6.74 2.58 6.15
N ASN A 109 -6.98 1.78 5.11
CA ASN A 109 -7.42 0.39 5.20
C ASN A 109 -6.30 -0.63 4.87
N THR A 110 -5.15 -0.16 4.40
CA THR A 110 -3.96 -0.97 4.12
C THR A 110 -2.88 -0.67 5.15
N LEU A 111 -2.57 -1.66 5.98
CA LEU A 111 -1.49 -1.54 6.96
C LEU A 111 -0.14 -1.77 6.28
N VAL A 112 0.75 -0.80 6.38
CA VAL A 112 2.13 -0.92 5.90
C VAL A 112 3.08 -1.06 7.09
N LEU A 113 3.96 -2.04 7.00
CA LEU A 113 4.97 -2.34 8.00
C LEU A 113 6.37 -2.26 7.41
N ILE A 114 7.34 -1.92 8.24
CA ILE A 114 8.76 -2.15 7.98
C ILE A 114 9.32 -3.05 9.09
N ASN A 115 9.86 -4.19 8.71
CA ASN A 115 10.36 -5.22 9.63
C ASN A 115 9.33 -5.61 10.72
N GLY A 116 8.04 -5.74 10.32
CA GLY A 116 6.95 -6.05 11.22
C GLY A 116 6.45 -4.91 12.10
N ARG A 117 6.92 -3.68 11.90
CA ARG A 117 6.56 -2.49 12.67
C ARG A 117 5.74 -1.53 11.84
N ARG A 118 4.69 -0.98 12.43
CA ARG A 118 3.73 -0.08 11.78
C ARG A 118 4.40 1.20 11.26
N LEU A 119 4.13 1.53 9.99
CA LEU A 119 4.47 2.81 9.36
C LEU A 119 3.28 3.75 9.21
N ASN A 120 2.05 3.24 9.26
CA ASN A 120 0.86 4.08 9.22
C ASN A 120 0.84 4.98 10.47
N ASP A 121 0.67 6.25 10.22
CA ASP A 121 0.51 7.27 11.24
C ASP A 121 -0.97 7.51 11.58
N LEU A 122 -1.23 8.35 12.58
CA LEU A 122 -2.60 8.71 12.96
C LEU A 122 -3.23 9.75 12.03
N ASP A 123 -2.47 10.41 11.17
CA ASP A 123 -2.96 11.38 10.20
C ASP A 123 -3.45 10.71 8.91
N LEU A 124 -4.04 11.50 8.01
CA LEU A 124 -4.53 11.03 6.71
C LEU A 124 -3.39 10.82 5.70
N ALA A 125 -2.20 11.33 5.97
CA ALA A 125 -1.06 11.18 5.08
C ALA A 125 -0.70 9.69 4.95
N GLY A 126 -0.85 9.14 3.76
CA GLY A 126 -0.49 7.76 3.46
C GLY A 126 0.98 7.48 3.70
N VAL A 127 1.30 6.21 3.95
CA VAL A 127 2.68 5.77 4.02
C VAL A 127 3.33 6.00 2.65
N ASP A 128 4.30 6.89 2.61
CA ASP A 128 5.07 7.14 1.42
C ASP A 128 6.22 6.13 1.30
N LEU A 129 6.01 5.11 0.47
CA LEU A 129 7.01 4.08 0.22
C LEU A 129 8.24 4.60 -0.53
N SER A 130 8.16 5.77 -1.17
CA SER A 130 9.31 6.38 -1.84
C SER A 130 10.39 6.82 -0.83
N SER A 131 10.03 6.97 0.46
CA SER A 131 10.97 7.27 1.56
C SER A 131 11.85 6.07 1.96
N ILE A 132 11.54 4.85 1.47
CA ILE A 132 12.32 3.65 1.77
C ILE A 132 13.32 3.41 0.63
N PRO A 133 14.64 3.39 0.88
CA PRO A 133 15.62 3.06 -0.14
C PRO A 133 15.33 1.69 -0.76
N ARG A 134 15.05 1.64 -2.07
CA ARG A 134 14.70 0.40 -2.79
C ARG A 134 15.75 -0.71 -2.61
N GLU A 135 17.00 -0.33 -2.57
CA GLU A 135 18.15 -1.23 -2.43
C GLU A 135 18.22 -1.88 -1.04
N SER A 136 17.58 -1.25 -0.02
CA SER A 136 17.49 -1.79 1.34
C SER A 136 16.52 -2.96 1.45
N ILE A 137 15.62 -3.16 0.48
CA ILE A 137 14.53 -4.12 0.59
C ILE A 137 15.06 -5.53 0.26
N GLU A 138 14.82 -6.47 1.19
CA GLU A 138 15.08 -7.89 1.01
C GLU A 138 13.88 -8.57 0.35
N ARG A 139 12.66 -8.26 0.82
CA ARG A 139 11.39 -8.74 0.26
C ARG A 139 10.24 -7.89 0.72
N ILE A 140 9.12 -8.02 0.03
CA ILE A 140 7.84 -7.42 0.42
C ILE A 140 6.83 -8.56 0.56
N GLU A 141 6.21 -8.66 1.73
CA GLU A 141 5.19 -9.66 2.05
C GLU A 141 3.82 -8.98 2.05
N ILE A 142 2.86 -9.52 1.29
CA ILE A 142 1.52 -8.95 1.14
C ILE A 142 0.52 -10.01 1.59
N THR A 143 -0.17 -9.76 2.70
CA THR A 143 -1.29 -10.58 3.21
C THR A 143 -2.58 -9.81 3.00
N LYS A 144 -3.54 -10.40 2.31
CA LYS A 144 -4.77 -9.71 1.93
C LYS A 144 -5.93 -10.00 2.87
N GLY A 145 -6.85 -9.03 3.00
CA GLY A 145 -8.02 -9.09 3.87
C GLY A 145 -7.69 -9.01 5.36
N ASN A 146 -8.64 -9.41 6.19
CA ASN A 146 -8.65 -9.19 7.63
C ASN A 146 -7.63 -10.04 8.44
N SER A 147 -6.93 -10.98 7.82
CA SER A 147 -6.06 -11.95 8.52
C SER A 147 -4.97 -11.31 9.35
N GLY A 148 -4.46 -10.17 8.92
CA GLY A 148 -3.41 -9.45 9.64
C GLY A 148 -3.89 -8.75 10.92
N ALA A 149 -5.19 -8.56 11.10
CA ALA A 149 -5.72 -7.73 12.19
C ALA A 149 -5.48 -8.31 13.58
N VAL A 150 -5.43 -9.63 13.73
CA VAL A 150 -5.08 -10.27 15.01
C VAL A 150 -3.67 -9.90 15.43
N LEU A 151 -2.71 -10.03 14.53
CA LEU A 151 -1.30 -9.82 14.83
C LEU A 151 -0.90 -8.33 14.89
N TYR A 152 -1.52 -7.49 14.05
CA TYR A 152 -1.07 -6.12 13.84
C TYR A 152 -2.10 -5.06 14.24
N GLY A 153 -3.37 -5.44 14.41
CA GLY A 153 -4.46 -4.56 14.86
C GLY A 153 -4.99 -3.63 13.78
N ASP A 154 -5.19 -2.40 14.15
CA ASP A 154 -5.82 -1.32 13.38
C ASP A 154 -5.24 -1.13 11.97
N ASN A 155 -6.05 -0.65 11.01
CA ASN A 155 -5.74 -0.43 9.59
C ASN A 155 -5.50 -1.71 8.74
N ALA A 156 -5.52 -2.92 9.33
CA ALA A 156 -5.30 -4.17 8.62
C ALA A 156 -6.62 -4.77 8.05
N VAL A 157 -7.52 -3.94 7.54
CA VAL A 157 -8.83 -4.36 6.99
C VAL A 157 -8.69 -4.85 5.56
N GLY A 158 -8.09 -4.07 4.67
CA GLY A 158 -7.78 -4.48 3.30
C GLY A 158 -6.65 -5.50 3.24
N GLY A 159 -5.70 -5.38 4.16
CA GLY A 159 -4.56 -6.26 4.26
C GLY A 159 -3.33 -5.61 4.88
N VAL A 160 -2.22 -6.33 4.81
CA VAL A 160 -0.92 -5.92 5.35
C VAL A 160 0.15 -6.00 4.27
N VAL A 161 0.94 -4.96 4.12
CA VAL A 161 2.15 -4.91 3.30
C VAL A 161 3.34 -4.78 4.24
N ASN A 162 4.13 -5.84 4.41
CA ASN A 162 5.32 -5.83 5.26
C ASN A 162 6.58 -5.77 4.41
N ILE A 163 7.35 -4.69 4.55
CA ILE A 163 8.62 -4.47 3.89
C ILE A 163 9.72 -4.95 4.81
N VAL A 164 10.45 -5.99 4.40
CA VAL A 164 11.58 -6.52 5.14
C VAL A 164 12.87 -5.97 4.55
N THR A 165 13.72 -5.39 5.39
CA THR A 165 14.99 -4.79 4.96
C THR A 165 16.17 -5.72 5.20
N LYS A 166 17.17 -5.60 4.34
CA LYS A 166 18.46 -6.32 4.46
C LYS A 166 19.21 -5.83 5.68
N THR A 167 19.73 -6.76 6.47
CA THR A 167 20.46 -6.46 7.71
C THR A 167 21.98 -6.59 7.58
N GLY A 168 22.47 -7.06 6.44
CA GLY A 168 23.89 -7.38 6.25
C GLY A 168 24.34 -8.69 6.89
N ALA A 169 23.61 -9.23 7.87
CA ALA A 169 23.98 -10.46 8.56
C ALA A 169 24.16 -11.66 7.61
N GLY A 170 25.22 -12.46 7.83
CA GLY A 170 25.52 -13.64 7.01
C GLY A 170 26.13 -13.32 5.63
N GLY A 171 26.38 -12.07 5.32
CA GLY A 171 27.04 -11.62 4.10
C GLY A 171 28.58 -11.64 4.20
N PRO A 172 29.27 -11.16 3.16
CA PRO A 172 30.73 -11.03 3.18
C PRO A 172 31.17 -10.00 4.24
N PRO A 173 32.46 -10.02 4.66
CA PRO A 173 32.97 -9.07 5.67
C PRO A 173 32.71 -7.61 5.32
N VAL A 174 32.84 -7.25 4.05
CA VAL A 174 32.55 -5.93 3.52
C VAL A 174 31.84 -6.07 2.18
N LYS A 175 30.75 -5.34 1.98
CA LYS A 175 30.09 -5.18 0.69
C LYS A 175 29.65 -3.75 0.55
N MET A 176 30.07 -3.09 -0.52
CA MET A 176 29.64 -1.73 -0.85
C MET A 176 29.05 -1.69 -2.25
N ARG A 177 28.05 -0.84 -2.47
CA ARG A 177 27.46 -0.61 -3.77
C ARG A 177 27.13 0.86 -3.93
N VAL A 178 27.48 1.42 -5.07
CA VAL A 178 27.09 2.77 -5.48
C VAL A 178 26.37 2.72 -6.80
N GLU A 179 25.34 3.54 -6.97
CA GLU A 179 24.55 3.62 -8.19
C GLU A 179 24.19 5.08 -8.44
N ALA A 180 24.22 5.51 -9.70
CA ALA A 180 23.72 6.78 -10.16
C ALA A 180 22.89 6.60 -11.42
N GLY A 181 21.93 7.49 -11.65
CA GLY A 181 21.09 7.43 -12.83
C GLY A 181 20.41 8.75 -13.13
N GLY A 182 19.93 8.85 -14.37
CA GLY A 182 19.18 10.00 -14.87
C GLY A 182 18.11 9.56 -15.86
N GLY A 183 17.05 10.37 -15.99
CA GLY A 183 15.91 10.02 -16.81
C GLY A 183 15.07 11.20 -17.26
N SER A 184 13.87 10.89 -17.73
CA SER A 184 12.88 11.87 -18.16
C SER A 184 12.57 12.90 -17.06
N PHE A 185 12.18 14.09 -17.44
CA PHE A 185 11.83 15.20 -16.54
C PHE A 185 12.99 15.64 -15.64
N ASN A 186 14.19 15.69 -16.21
CA ASN A 186 15.42 16.05 -15.49
C ASN A 186 15.61 15.20 -14.21
N GLN A 187 15.11 13.96 -14.22
CA GLN A 187 15.26 13.08 -13.07
C GLN A 187 16.73 12.69 -12.87
N GLN A 188 17.20 12.89 -11.66
CA GLN A 188 18.52 12.50 -11.18
C GLN A 188 18.35 11.71 -9.91
N GLN A 189 19.04 10.58 -9.79
CA GLN A 189 19.03 9.80 -8.58
C GLN A 189 20.39 9.18 -8.31
N GLY A 190 20.69 8.99 -7.04
CA GLY A 190 21.86 8.28 -6.59
C GLY A 190 21.55 7.45 -5.37
N SER A 191 22.21 6.31 -5.24
CA SER A 191 22.13 5.48 -4.04
C SER A 191 23.51 4.95 -3.64
N VAL A 192 23.66 4.74 -2.33
CA VAL A 192 24.82 4.11 -1.73
C VAL A 192 24.34 3.08 -0.72
N SER A 193 24.99 1.93 -0.70
CA SER A 193 24.78 0.93 0.34
C SER A 193 26.11 0.36 0.82
N ALA A 194 26.16 0.01 2.10
CA ALA A 194 27.31 -0.65 2.72
C ALA A 194 26.79 -1.71 3.70
N ALA A 195 27.43 -2.86 3.74
CA ALA A 195 27.22 -3.89 4.75
C ALA A 195 28.57 -4.36 5.29
N LEU A 196 28.67 -4.50 6.61
CA LEU A 196 29.87 -4.92 7.32
C LEU A 196 29.52 -6.08 8.24
N ASN A 197 30.36 -7.11 8.25
CA ASN A 197 30.22 -8.29 9.13
C ASN A 197 31.56 -8.58 9.84
N SER A 198 31.53 -8.70 11.15
CA SER A 198 32.70 -9.01 11.97
C SER A 198 32.29 -9.81 13.20
N GLY A 199 32.55 -11.11 13.20
CA GLY A 199 32.14 -12.01 14.27
C GLY A 199 30.61 -11.96 14.52
N PRO A 200 30.17 -11.66 15.74
CA PRO A 200 28.73 -11.58 16.06
C PRO A 200 28.06 -10.27 15.59
N TRP A 201 28.84 -9.31 15.08
CA TRP A 201 28.33 -8.01 14.68
C TRP A 201 28.08 -7.94 13.18
N SER A 202 26.94 -7.39 12.82
CA SER A 202 26.63 -6.97 11.47
C SER A 202 26.09 -5.54 11.46
N SER A 203 26.40 -4.81 10.40
CA SER A 203 25.80 -3.51 10.17
C SER A 203 25.46 -3.32 8.69
N SER A 204 24.45 -2.54 8.44
CA SER A 204 24.10 -2.15 7.07
C SER A 204 23.68 -0.68 7.03
N PHE A 205 23.94 -0.05 5.91
CA PHE A 205 23.53 1.32 5.61
C PHE A 205 23.05 1.40 4.16
N TYR A 206 21.93 2.08 3.95
CA TYR A 206 21.35 2.37 2.64
C TYR A 206 20.93 3.83 2.61
N GLY A 207 21.41 4.57 1.62
CA GLY A 207 21.04 5.97 1.41
C GLY A 207 20.65 6.20 -0.04
N THR A 208 19.66 7.05 -0.28
CA THR A 208 19.23 7.44 -1.63
C THR A 208 18.87 8.92 -1.67
N ALA A 209 19.12 9.53 -2.81
CA ALA A 209 18.68 10.88 -3.13
C ALA A 209 18.07 10.90 -4.53
N LEU A 210 16.97 11.62 -4.69
CA LEU A 210 16.23 11.78 -5.93
C LEU A 210 15.80 13.23 -6.10
N LYS A 211 15.92 13.74 -7.33
CA LYS A 211 15.37 15.01 -7.75
C LYS A 211 14.75 14.86 -9.14
N SER A 212 13.61 15.50 -9.40
CA SER A 212 12.95 15.55 -10.71
C SER A 212 12.09 16.80 -10.81
N ASP A 213 11.95 17.36 -12.01
CA ASP A 213 11.02 18.46 -12.27
C ASP A 213 9.56 17.95 -12.39
N GLY A 214 9.37 16.64 -12.57
CA GLY A 214 8.07 16.00 -12.73
C GLY A 214 7.48 16.16 -14.13
N TYR A 215 6.37 15.47 -14.39
CA TYR A 215 5.69 15.48 -15.69
C TYR A 215 4.90 16.76 -15.93
N ARG A 216 4.28 17.31 -14.88
CA ARG A 216 3.38 18.47 -14.93
C ARG A 216 4.06 19.71 -14.37
N ASP A 217 3.48 20.87 -14.67
CA ASP A 217 3.85 22.11 -13.97
C ASP A 217 3.52 21.99 -12.48
N ASN A 218 4.36 22.53 -11.62
CA ASN A 218 4.30 22.36 -10.17
C ASN A 218 4.28 20.89 -9.70
N ASN A 219 5.11 20.03 -10.31
CA ASN A 219 5.20 18.61 -10.00
C ASN A 219 6.62 18.19 -9.61
N ALA A 220 7.44 19.13 -9.21
CA ALA A 220 8.82 18.86 -8.82
C ALA A 220 8.87 18.03 -7.53
N VAL A 221 9.87 17.16 -7.46
CA VAL A 221 10.18 16.39 -6.26
C VAL A 221 11.67 16.52 -5.92
N SER A 222 11.95 16.65 -4.63
CA SER A 222 13.29 16.47 -4.07
C SER A 222 13.14 15.57 -2.85
N GLN A 223 13.89 14.46 -2.82
CA GLN A 223 13.79 13.49 -1.74
C GLN A 223 15.14 12.93 -1.39
N ARG A 224 15.37 12.74 -0.09
CA ARG A 224 16.51 12.04 0.47
C ARG A 224 16.01 11.09 1.54
N SER A 225 16.56 9.90 1.58
CA SER A 225 16.23 8.94 2.63
C SER A 225 17.42 8.04 2.96
N ALA A 226 17.47 7.60 4.20
CA ALA A 226 18.49 6.66 4.66
C ALA A 226 17.92 5.71 5.70
N ILE A 227 18.48 4.51 5.75
CA ILE A 227 18.24 3.52 6.81
C ILE A 227 19.56 2.84 7.17
N GLY A 228 19.84 2.72 8.45
CA GLY A 228 20.98 2.00 9.01
C GLY A 228 20.53 1.00 10.07
N ASP A 229 21.15 -0.16 10.11
CA ASP A 229 20.92 -1.22 11.10
C ASP A 229 22.26 -1.67 11.67
N ILE A 230 22.32 -1.81 12.99
CA ILE A 230 23.45 -2.42 13.71
C ILE A 230 22.88 -3.54 14.54
N ARG A 231 23.48 -4.73 14.41
CA ARG A 231 22.99 -5.95 15.02
C ARG A 231 24.11 -6.74 15.66
N TYR A 232 23.82 -7.27 16.84
CA TYR A 232 24.62 -8.29 17.52
C TYR A 232 23.84 -9.61 17.48
N THR A 233 24.50 -10.71 17.11
CA THR A 233 23.87 -12.04 17.03
C THR A 233 24.75 -13.07 17.70
N ALA A 234 24.22 -13.73 18.72
CA ALA A 234 24.79 -14.89 19.44
C ALA A 234 23.81 -16.07 19.32
N PRO A 235 24.18 -17.30 19.69
CA PRO A 235 23.34 -18.48 19.51
C PRO A 235 21.94 -18.40 20.13
N ASP A 236 21.81 -17.76 21.28
CA ASP A 236 20.59 -17.66 22.09
C ASP A 236 20.11 -16.22 22.31
N PHE A 237 20.80 -15.24 21.71
CA PHE A 237 20.49 -13.84 21.88
C PHE A 237 20.83 -13.02 20.61
N SER A 238 19.93 -12.15 20.23
CA SER A 238 20.23 -11.11 19.26
C SER A 238 19.67 -9.77 19.72
N ALA A 239 20.36 -8.67 19.39
CA ALA A 239 19.90 -7.32 19.64
C ALA A 239 20.17 -6.45 18.41
N PHE A 240 19.35 -5.43 18.21
CA PHE A 240 19.53 -4.50 17.09
C PHE A 240 19.12 -3.07 17.45
N VAL A 241 19.68 -2.14 16.69
CA VAL A 241 19.23 -0.76 16.60
C VAL A 241 19.13 -0.41 15.13
N THR A 242 17.97 0.08 14.72
CA THR A 242 17.71 0.61 13.37
C THR A 242 17.39 2.09 13.47
N LEU A 243 18.05 2.91 12.68
CA LEU A 243 17.78 4.32 12.48
C LEU A 243 17.38 4.58 11.05
N SER A 244 16.29 5.29 10.83
CA SER A 244 15.91 5.75 9.49
C SER A 244 15.46 7.20 9.52
N GLY A 245 15.65 7.88 8.39
CA GLY A 245 15.19 9.25 8.22
C GLY A 245 14.92 9.58 6.75
N ASP A 246 14.00 10.50 6.54
CA ASP A 246 13.64 11.02 5.22
C ASP A 246 13.36 12.53 5.25
N ASP A 247 13.64 13.18 4.12
CA ASP A 247 13.33 14.58 3.83
C ASP A 247 12.77 14.64 2.41
N GLN A 248 11.57 15.18 2.25
CA GLN A 248 10.86 15.22 0.98
C GLN A 248 10.18 16.57 0.78
N ARG A 249 10.27 17.08 -0.45
CA ARG A 249 9.55 18.26 -0.93
C ARG A 249 8.83 17.94 -2.23
N LEU A 250 7.56 18.27 -2.29
CA LEU A 250 6.67 18.02 -3.42
C LEU A 250 5.98 19.29 -3.86
N GLY A 251 5.95 19.55 -5.17
CA GLY A 251 4.94 20.39 -5.79
C GLY A 251 3.66 19.58 -6.03
N LEU A 252 2.51 20.19 -5.81
CA LEU A 252 1.20 19.53 -5.91
C LEU A 252 0.41 20.13 -7.08
N PRO A 253 0.46 19.49 -8.26
CA PRO A 253 -0.17 20.02 -9.48
C PRO A 253 -1.66 19.69 -9.52
N GLY A 254 -2.57 20.35 -8.98
CA GLY A 254 -4.02 20.07 -8.99
C GLY A 254 -4.58 19.38 -10.24
N GLY A 255 -5.85 19.10 -10.31
CA GLY A 255 -6.48 18.41 -11.44
C GLY A 255 -6.53 19.22 -12.73
N ARG A 256 -6.80 18.58 -13.86
CA ARG A 256 -7.14 19.19 -15.14
C ARG A 256 -8.64 19.07 -15.36
N THR A 257 -9.29 20.20 -15.60
CA THR A 257 -10.75 20.25 -15.69
C THR A 257 -11.25 19.82 -17.07
N VAL A 258 -12.25 18.95 -17.07
CA VAL A 258 -13.11 18.68 -18.21
C VAL A 258 -14.51 19.15 -17.84
N ASP A 259 -15.08 20.02 -18.65
CA ASP A 259 -16.44 20.56 -18.47
C ASP A 259 -17.13 20.67 -19.84
N PRO A 260 -17.92 19.66 -20.23
CA PRO A 260 -18.63 19.67 -21.51
C PRO A 260 -19.66 20.81 -21.65
N SER A 261 -20.19 21.30 -20.53
CA SER A 261 -21.23 22.37 -20.55
C SER A 261 -20.71 23.69 -21.11
N ILE A 262 -19.40 23.92 -21.04
CA ILE A 262 -18.73 25.12 -21.58
C ILE A 262 -17.67 24.76 -22.65
N GLY A 263 -17.65 23.51 -23.12
CA GLY A 263 -16.69 23.04 -24.12
C GLY A 263 -15.23 22.98 -23.63
N LEU A 264 -14.98 22.95 -22.33
CA LEU A 264 -13.63 22.94 -21.75
C LEU A 264 -13.11 21.50 -21.65
N ASN A 265 -11.92 21.23 -22.20
CA ASN A 265 -11.22 19.96 -22.02
C ASN A 265 -9.71 20.20 -21.90
N GLN A 266 -9.23 20.43 -20.67
CA GLN A 266 -7.83 20.68 -20.40
C GLN A 266 -6.97 19.40 -20.53
N LEU A 267 -7.54 18.20 -20.52
CA LEU A 267 -6.79 16.97 -20.80
C LEU A 267 -6.27 16.93 -22.25
N LEU A 268 -6.97 17.58 -23.17
CA LEU A 268 -6.58 17.67 -24.58
C LEU A 268 -5.74 18.93 -24.86
N THR A 269 -6.10 20.07 -24.26
CA THR A 269 -5.51 21.38 -24.62
C THR A 269 -4.30 21.77 -23.77
N ASP A 270 -4.24 21.28 -22.51
CA ASP A 270 -3.18 21.66 -21.56
C ASP A 270 -2.97 20.56 -20.50
N ARG A 271 -2.62 19.36 -20.97
CA ARG A 271 -2.48 18.16 -20.13
C ARG A 271 -1.41 18.31 -19.05
N ARG A 272 -0.33 19.02 -19.32
CA ARG A 272 0.82 19.20 -18.42
C ARG A 272 0.67 20.36 -17.45
N GLY A 273 -0.24 21.27 -17.69
CA GLY A 273 -0.46 22.43 -16.84
C GLY A 273 -0.91 22.10 -15.42
N THR A 274 -0.97 23.11 -14.59
CA THR A 274 -1.43 23.02 -13.20
C THR A 274 -2.61 23.94 -12.94
N SER A 275 -3.53 23.55 -12.06
CA SER A 275 -4.54 24.45 -11.48
C SER A 275 -4.10 25.01 -10.13
N THR A 276 -3.01 24.50 -9.56
CA THR A 276 -2.51 24.85 -8.23
C THR A 276 -0.99 25.12 -8.27
N PRO A 277 -0.56 26.22 -8.91
CA PRO A 277 0.87 26.49 -9.10
C PRO A 277 1.63 26.81 -7.80
N LEU A 278 0.92 27.06 -6.71
CA LEU A 278 1.49 27.44 -5.41
C LEU A 278 1.39 26.33 -4.35
N ASP A 279 0.71 25.22 -4.67
CA ASP A 279 0.52 24.14 -3.71
C ASP A 279 1.78 23.29 -3.54
N PHE A 280 2.06 22.92 -2.30
CA PHE A 280 3.24 22.12 -1.96
C PHE A 280 3.00 21.24 -0.73
N ALA A 281 3.86 20.25 -0.55
CA ALA A 281 3.98 19.48 0.68
C ALA A 281 5.46 19.19 0.96
N ASP A 282 5.91 19.56 2.14
CA ASP A 282 7.22 19.27 2.69
C ASP A 282 7.06 18.31 3.88
N ARG A 283 7.91 17.29 3.95
CA ARG A 283 7.87 16.30 5.03
C ARG A 283 9.28 15.94 5.48
N GLN A 284 9.44 15.79 6.79
CA GLN A 284 10.64 15.24 7.40
C GLN A 284 10.25 14.15 8.39
N GLY A 285 10.99 13.04 8.38
CA GLY A 285 10.74 11.91 9.26
C GLY A 285 12.04 11.39 9.87
N VAL A 286 11.96 10.99 11.15
CA VAL A 286 13.03 10.25 11.85
C VAL A 286 12.41 9.14 12.66
N ASN A 287 12.97 7.94 12.53
CA ASN A 287 12.50 6.76 13.25
C ASN A 287 13.70 6.01 13.85
N VAL A 288 13.64 5.77 15.15
CA VAL A 288 14.60 4.95 15.91
C VAL A 288 13.88 3.74 16.46
N THR A 289 14.43 2.57 16.19
CA THR A 289 13.92 1.29 16.68
C THR A 289 15.04 0.52 17.34
N ALA A 290 14.78 -0.05 18.49
CA ALA A 290 15.68 -0.99 19.14
C ALA A 290 14.92 -2.22 19.62
N GLY A 291 15.59 -3.34 19.65
CA GLY A 291 14.97 -4.57 20.14
C GLY A 291 15.97 -5.67 20.37
N PHE A 292 15.47 -6.74 21.00
CA PHE A 292 16.22 -7.97 21.21
C PHE A 292 15.34 -9.20 21.07
N THR A 293 15.95 -10.31 20.76
CA THR A 293 15.37 -11.66 20.81
C THR A 293 16.20 -12.50 21.76
N ARG A 294 15.56 -13.21 22.68
CA ARG A 294 16.19 -14.13 23.62
C ARG A 294 15.52 -15.49 23.54
N THR A 295 16.29 -16.54 23.29
CA THR A 295 15.84 -17.92 23.47
C THR A 295 15.70 -18.20 24.95
N LEU A 296 14.49 -18.56 25.39
CA LEU A 296 14.21 -18.86 26.80
C LEU A 296 14.45 -20.35 27.11
N TRP A 297 13.99 -21.22 26.20
CA TRP A 297 14.23 -22.65 26.13
C TRP A 297 14.07 -23.11 24.69
N ASP A 298 14.35 -24.37 24.40
CA ASP A 298 14.23 -24.93 23.06
C ASP A 298 12.81 -24.75 22.51
N GLY A 299 12.71 -24.07 21.37
CA GLY A 299 11.44 -23.71 20.72
C GLY A 299 10.72 -22.48 21.29
N ALA A 300 11.26 -21.75 22.30
CA ALA A 300 10.63 -20.57 22.85
C ALA A 300 11.53 -19.33 22.79
N GLU A 301 11.03 -18.26 22.20
CA GLU A 301 11.73 -16.99 22.00
C GLU A 301 10.91 -15.81 22.55
N LEU A 302 11.53 -15.03 23.42
CA LEU A 302 11.04 -13.72 23.81
C LEU A 302 11.61 -12.67 22.86
N ILE A 303 10.73 -11.92 22.23
CA ILE A 303 11.09 -10.85 21.30
C ILE A 303 10.53 -9.55 21.87
N VAL A 304 11.39 -8.58 22.10
CA VAL A 304 10.99 -7.26 22.59
C VAL A 304 11.54 -6.22 21.65
N ASP A 305 10.69 -5.42 21.10
CA ASP A 305 11.10 -4.25 20.33
C ASP A 305 10.26 -3.03 20.66
N GLY A 306 10.86 -1.87 20.53
CA GLY A 306 10.26 -0.57 20.80
C GLY A 306 10.93 0.51 19.98
N GLY A 307 10.29 1.66 19.88
CA GLY A 307 10.87 2.78 19.15
C GLY A 307 10.09 4.07 19.28
N VAL A 308 10.71 5.11 18.76
CA VAL A 308 10.13 6.42 18.62
C VAL A 308 10.17 6.85 17.15
N ARG A 309 9.07 7.41 16.68
CA ARG A 309 8.95 7.99 15.36
C ARG A 309 8.46 9.42 15.47
N ASN A 310 9.18 10.33 14.82
CA ASN A 310 8.80 11.73 14.67
C ASN A 310 8.55 12.01 13.19
N LYS A 311 7.49 12.75 12.90
CA LYS A 311 7.17 13.25 11.57
C LYS A 311 6.72 14.70 11.67
N ASP A 312 7.34 15.58 10.89
CA ASP A 312 6.94 16.95 10.71
C ASP A 312 6.52 17.15 9.26
N GLN A 313 5.41 17.84 9.04
CA GLN A 313 4.85 18.08 7.73
C GLN A 313 4.31 19.49 7.61
N GLN A 314 4.68 20.18 6.51
CA GLN A 314 4.16 21.47 6.13
C GLN A 314 3.49 21.33 4.75
N SER A 315 2.31 21.90 4.58
CA SER A 315 1.58 21.86 3.32
C SER A 315 0.89 23.20 3.06
N GLY A 316 0.93 23.64 1.82
CA GLY A 316 0.20 24.80 1.35
C GLY A 316 -0.79 24.40 0.26
N PHE A 317 -2.05 24.81 0.39
CA PHE A 317 -3.16 24.60 -0.56
C PHE A 317 -3.72 25.95 -1.01
N PHE A 318 -2.91 26.73 -1.68
CA PHE A 318 -3.22 28.12 -2.08
C PHE A 318 -3.92 28.20 -3.45
N GLY A 319 -3.91 27.12 -4.22
CA GLY A 319 -4.41 27.11 -5.59
C GLY A 319 -3.57 28.02 -6.49
N SER A 320 -4.23 28.97 -7.14
CA SER A 320 -3.58 30.00 -7.99
C SER A 320 -3.45 31.37 -7.31
N LEU A 321 -3.95 31.53 -6.09
CA LEU A 321 -3.95 32.78 -5.34
C LEU A 321 -3.04 32.68 -4.12
N PRO A 322 -2.14 33.64 -3.90
CA PRO A 322 -1.24 33.64 -2.75
C PRO A 322 -1.96 33.81 -1.40
N VAL A 323 -3.17 34.37 -1.41
CA VAL A 323 -4.04 34.55 -0.25
C VAL A 323 -5.48 34.30 -0.66
N GLN A 324 -6.14 33.34 -0.01
CA GLN A 324 -7.59 33.19 -0.08
C GLN A 324 -8.22 33.84 1.14
N SER A 325 -9.28 34.63 0.94
CA SER A 325 -9.84 35.46 2.01
C SER A 325 -10.52 34.68 3.13
N PHE A 326 -10.82 33.39 2.94
CA PHE A 326 -11.55 32.54 3.89
C PHE A 326 -10.97 31.14 3.91
N ASN A 327 -9.68 30.97 4.25
CA ASN A 327 -9.16 29.61 4.19
C ASN A 327 -7.91 29.41 5.06
N GLU A 328 -7.88 28.29 5.73
CA GLU A 328 -6.70 27.73 6.36
C GLU A 328 -5.85 27.00 5.32
N SER A 329 -5.29 27.76 4.39
CA SER A 329 -4.56 27.20 3.25
C SER A 329 -3.20 26.63 3.61
N TYR A 330 -2.66 26.98 4.78
CA TYR A 330 -1.37 26.48 5.28
C TYR A 330 -1.57 25.59 6.51
N MET A 331 -0.92 24.45 6.48
CA MET A 331 -0.92 23.45 7.54
C MET A 331 0.52 23.16 7.97
N ASP A 332 0.78 23.24 9.28
CA ASP A 332 2.03 22.82 9.91
C ASP A 332 1.72 21.82 11.00
N SER A 333 2.12 20.56 10.81
CA SER A 333 1.78 19.48 11.72
C SER A 333 2.98 18.68 12.15
N SER A 334 2.96 18.24 13.40
CA SER A 334 3.93 17.33 13.97
C SER A 334 3.24 16.13 14.59
N LEU A 335 3.87 14.97 14.44
CA LEU A 335 3.40 13.71 15.00
C LEU A 335 4.57 12.97 15.63
N GLN A 336 4.41 12.60 16.89
CA GLN A 336 5.34 11.73 17.60
C GLN A 336 4.63 10.47 18.04
N THR A 337 5.21 9.31 17.78
CA THR A 337 4.67 8.00 18.19
C THR A 337 5.73 7.20 18.93
N TRP A 338 5.43 6.81 20.16
CA TRP A 338 6.17 5.83 20.93
C TRP A 338 5.53 4.45 20.81
N SER A 339 6.34 3.41 20.77
CA SER A 339 5.84 2.04 20.68
C SER A 339 6.68 1.07 21.51
N LEU A 340 6.01 0.05 22.08
CA LEU A 340 6.65 -1.09 22.74
C LEU A 340 5.81 -2.33 22.46
N THR A 341 6.44 -3.38 21.89
CA THR A 341 5.71 -4.57 21.39
C THR A 341 6.40 -5.88 21.81
N PRO A 342 6.39 -6.22 23.12
CA PRO A 342 6.88 -7.51 23.60
C PRO A 342 5.98 -8.66 23.09
N ARG A 343 6.62 -9.75 22.66
CA ARG A 343 5.93 -10.96 22.20
C ARG A 343 6.71 -12.22 22.50
N LEU A 344 5.99 -13.31 22.70
CA LEU A 344 6.51 -14.63 22.94
C LEU A 344 6.10 -15.56 21.80
N SER A 345 7.09 -16.19 21.17
CA SER A 345 6.91 -17.22 20.15
C SER A 345 7.26 -18.57 20.76
N ILE A 346 6.37 -19.54 20.68
CA ILE A 346 6.57 -20.88 21.23
C ILE A 346 6.26 -21.91 20.15
N ARG A 347 7.23 -22.76 19.85
CA ARG A 347 7.10 -23.93 19.00
C ARG A 347 7.26 -25.18 19.87
N ASN A 348 6.20 -25.89 20.03
CA ASN A 348 6.21 -27.10 20.86
C ASN A 348 5.23 -28.14 20.30
N ALA A 349 5.02 -29.22 21.07
CA ALA A 349 3.92 -30.13 20.85
C ALA A 349 2.87 -29.90 21.94
N LEU A 350 1.62 -29.66 21.55
CA LEU A 350 0.48 -29.57 22.42
C LEU A 350 -0.38 -30.82 22.24
N PHE A 351 -0.54 -31.62 23.28
CA PHE A 351 -1.23 -32.94 23.22
C PHE A 351 -0.67 -33.88 22.13
N GLY A 352 0.64 -33.80 21.86
CA GLY A 352 1.30 -34.57 20.80
C GLY A 352 1.15 -34.01 19.38
N LEU A 353 0.45 -32.89 19.19
CA LEU A 353 0.30 -32.21 17.91
C LEU A 353 1.33 -31.08 17.78
N PRO A 354 1.98 -30.88 16.61
CA PRO A 354 2.82 -29.73 16.37
C PRO A 354 2.05 -28.44 16.62
N SER A 355 2.62 -27.51 17.38
CA SER A 355 1.98 -26.28 17.80
C SER A 355 2.92 -25.09 17.69
N ASP A 356 2.51 -24.06 16.97
CA ASP A 356 3.15 -22.76 16.90
C ASP A 356 2.24 -21.70 17.55
N VAL A 357 2.71 -21.07 18.63
CA VAL A 357 1.99 -20.03 19.36
C VAL A 357 2.75 -18.72 19.27
N LEU A 358 2.06 -17.65 18.90
CA LEU A 358 2.54 -16.28 19.02
C LEU A 358 1.57 -15.49 19.90
N THR A 359 2.06 -14.91 20.99
CA THR A 359 1.27 -14.04 21.88
C THR A 359 2.06 -12.80 22.23
N GLY A 360 1.39 -11.70 22.47
CA GLY A 360 2.08 -10.45 22.78
C GLY A 360 1.16 -9.32 23.23
N ILE A 361 1.81 -8.23 23.58
CA ILE A 361 1.18 -6.96 23.95
C ILE A 361 1.71 -5.88 23.02
N ASP A 362 0.85 -5.02 22.52
CA ASP A 362 1.22 -3.83 21.79
C ASP A 362 0.82 -2.58 22.59
N TYR A 363 1.76 -1.68 22.79
CA TYR A 363 1.52 -0.36 23.33
C TYR A 363 2.00 0.69 22.34
N TYR A 364 1.11 1.64 22.02
CA TYR A 364 1.41 2.83 21.23
C TYR A 364 0.89 4.07 21.97
N ASP A 365 1.70 5.13 22.00
CA ASP A 365 1.32 6.45 22.48
C ASP A 365 1.71 7.48 21.42
N ALA A 366 0.72 8.12 20.84
CA ALA A 366 0.91 9.06 19.74
C ALA A 366 0.32 10.43 20.08
N ALA A 367 1.10 11.48 19.84
CA ALA A 367 0.71 12.86 19.98
C ALA A 367 0.80 13.57 18.64
N TYR A 368 -0.31 14.16 18.23
CA TYR A 368 -0.46 14.93 16.99
C TYR A 368 -0.81 16.36 17.32
N ARG A 369 -0.09 17.30 16.71
CA ARG A 369 -0.41 18.72 16.73
C ARG A 369 -0.44 19.27 15.33
N SER A 370 -1.46 20.06 14.99
CA SER A 370 -1.58 20.73 13.71
C SER A 370 -1.99 22.18 13.88
N ASN A 371 -1.15 23.07 13.39
CA ASN A 371 -1.45 24.49 13.26
C ASN A 371 -2.04 24.72 11.88
N ARG A 372 -3.25 25.27 11.82
CA ARG A 372 -3.96 25.62 10.59
C ARG A 372 -4.02 27.14 10.47
N SER A 373 -3.44 27.73 9.45
CA SER A 373 -3.36 29.17 9.25
C SER A 373 -3.63 29.55 7.80
N GLN A 374 -3.88 30.82 7.55
CA GLN A 374 -4.08 31.33 6.18
C GLN A 374 -2.77 31.25 5.39
N LEU A 375 -1.65 31.65 6.01
CA LEU A 375 -0.30 31.62 5.44
C LEU A 375 0.68 31.09 6.49
N GLN A 376 1.87 30.72 6.06
CA GLN A 376 2.96 30.31 6.94
C GLN A 376 3.34 31.38 7.98
N THR A 377 3.14 32.67 7.65
CA THR A 377 3.53 33.80 8.49
C THR A 377 2.40 34.35 9.36
N THR A 378 1.18 33.85 9.22
CA THR A 378 0.01 34.31 10.00
C THR A 378 -0.18 33.46 11.25
N THR A 379 -0.81 34.05 12.28
CA THR A 379 -1.25 33.30 13.46
C THR A 379 -2.21 32.19 13.06
N PRO A 380 -2.11 31.00 13.67
CA PRO A 380 -3.04 29.91 13.39
C PRO A 380 -4.48 30.28 13.79
N VAL A 381 -5.42 29.99 12.90
CA VAL A 381 -6.86 30.02 13.17
C VAL A 381 -7.24 28.90 14.11
N HIS A 382 -6.74 27.67 13.83
CA HIS A 382 -6.90 26.50 14.67
C HIS A 382 -5.58 25.90 15.08
N VAL A 383 -5.51 25.42 16.31
CA VAL A 383 -4.43 24.55 16.80
C VAL A 383 -5.09 23.28 17.34
N TYR A 384 -5.05 22.22 16.55
CA TYR A 384 -5.52 20.92 16.95
C TYR A 384 -4.46 20.16 17.72
N ASP A 385 -4.79 19.75 18.96
CA ASP A 385 -3.96 18.89 19.81
C ASP A 385 -4.72 17.57 20.04
N LEU A 386 -4.24 16.46 19.47
CA LEU A 386 -4.84 15.15 19.62
C LEU A 386 -3.81 14.16 20.17
N SER A 387 -4.21 13.36 21.15
CA SER A 387 -3.40 12.25 21.66
C SER A 387 -4.19 10.95 21.59
N GLN A 388 -3.52 9.88 21.16
CA GLN A 388 -4.13 8.57 21.10
C GLN A 388 -3.21 7.52 21.73
N ARG A 389 -3.73 6.82 22.72
CA ARG A 389 -3.06 5.67 23.35
C ARG A 389 -3.75 4.39 22.98
N THR A 390 -2.96 3.40 22.59
CA THR A 390 -3.46 2.07 22.23
C THR A 390 -2.75 1.03 23.08
N LEU A 391 -3.54 0.20 23.77
CA LEU A 391 -3.07 -0.99 24.48
C LEU A 391 -3.81 -2.20 23.93
N ALA A 392 -3.06 -3.21 23.49
CA ALA A 392 -3.66 -4.43 22.96
C ALA A 392 -2.95 -5.67 23.47
N ALA A 393 -3.72 -6.75 23.64
CA ALA A 393 -3.21 -8.09 23.84
C ALA A 393 -3.71 -8.97 22.69
N TYR A 394 -2.86 -9.87 22.20
CA TYR A 394 -3.19 -10.77 21.11
C TYR A 394 -2.54 -12.14 21.30
N TRP A 395 -3.16 -13.11 20.69
CA TRP A 395 -2.62 -14.46 20.59
C TRP A 395 -3.07 -15.09 19.26
N GLN A 396 -2.21 -15.90 18.68
CA GLN A 396 -2.49 -16.73 17.52
C GLN A 396 -1.80 -18.08 17.71
N GLN A 397 -2.51 -19.15 17.41
CA GLN A 397 -1.99 -20.50 17.48
C GLN A 397 -2.28 -21.24 16.18
N THR A 398 -1.28 -22.00 15.71
CA THR A 398 -1.43 -22.95 14.61
C THR A 398 -1.13 -24.33 15.13
N LEU A 399 -2.02 -25.29 14.86
CA LEU A 399 -1.93 -26.69 15.25
C LEU A 399 -1.89 -27.58 14.01
N GLY A 400 -0.90 -28.47 13.93
CA GLY A 400 -0.87 -29.56 12.96
C GLY A 400 -1.83 -30.64 13.39
N ILE A 401 -3.12 -30.52 13.06
CA ILE A 401 -4.18 -31.44 13.53
C ILE A 401 -4.16 -32.81 12.84
N LEU A 402 -3.59 -32.88 11.63
CA LEU A 402 -3.28 -34.10 10.89
C LEU A 402 -1.89 -33.89 10.23
N PRO A 403 -1.23 -34.95 9.75
CA PRO A 403 0.12 -34.81 9.15
C PRO A 403 0.26 -33.73 8.10
N ASP A 404 -0.80 -33.49 7.31
CA ASP A 404 -0.79 -32.51 6.22
C ASP A 404 -1.87 -31.43 6.39
N THR A 405 -2.36 -31.21 7.63
CA THR A 405 -3.43 -30.24 7.89
C THR A 405 -3.09 -29.35 9.07
N ASP A 406 -3.00 -28.07 8.80
CA ASP A 406 -2.79 -27.03 9.80
C ASP A 406 -4.10 -26.27 10.06
N PHE A 407 -4.45 -26.15 11.33
CA PHE A 407 -5.57 -25.35 11.82
C PHE A 407 -5.04 -24.17 12.63
N SER A 408 -5.41 -22.96 12.27
CA SER A 408 -5.00 -21.74 12.95
C SER A 408 -6.18 -20.99 13.51
N TYR A 409 -6.02 -20.43 14.70
CA TYR A 409 -7.01 -19.57 15.34
C TYR A 409 -6.32 -18.52 16.21
N GLY A 410 -6.97 -17.39 16.39
CA GLY A 410 -6.40 -16.32 17.20
C GLY A 410 -7.36 -15.20 17.46
N GLY A 411 -6.99 -14.35 18.40
CA GLY A 411 -7.78 -13.20 18.79
C GLY A 411 -6.92 -12.04 19.26
N ARG A 412 -7.48 -10.84 19.13
CA ARG A 412 -6.95 -9.58 19.64
C ARG A 412 -8.03 -8.82 20.36
N ILE A 413 -7.68 -8.25 21.51
CA ILE A 413 -8.45 -7.20 22.17
C ILE A 413 -7.60 -5.95 22.20
N GLN A 414 -8.16 -4.82 21.81
CA GLN A 414 -7.47 -3.53 21.75
C GLN A 414 -8.33 -2.45 22.38
N ARG A 415 -7.76 -1.72 23.35
CA ARG A 415 -8.34 -0.49 23.88
C ARG A 415 -7.60 0.69 23.28
N THR A 416 -8.37 1.64 22.76
CA THR A 416 -7.89 2.92 22.23
C THR A 416 -8.52 4.05 23.02
N SER A 417 -7.69 4.94 23.58
CA SER A 417 -8.09 6.14 24.31
C SER A 417 -7.69 7.37 23.48
N LEU A 418 -8.62 8.23 23.19
CA LEU A 418 -8.44 9.48 22.44
C LEU A 418 -8.77 10.68 23.31
N ASP A 419 -7.92 11.72 23.29
CA ASP A 419 -8.20 13.08 23.76
C ASP A 419 -7.95 14.03 22.59
N ALA A 420 -8.99 14.70 22.10
CA ALA A 420 -8.95 15.63 20.98
C ALA A 420 -9.41 17.01 21.43
N ARG A 421 -8.65 18.05 21.12
CA ARG A 421 -8.90 19.43 21.48
C ARG A 421 -8.58 20.35 20.31
N ASP A 422 -9.31 21.44 20.26
CA ASP A 422 -9.10 22.55 19.36
C ASP A 422 -8.92 23.84 20.16
N ARG A 423 -7.99 24.68 19.75
CA ARG A 423 -7.85 26.07 20.20
C ARG A 423 -8.05 26.96 18.99
N PHE A 424 -9.07 27.76 19.03
CA PHE A 424 -9.52 28.65 17.96
C PHE A 424 -9.25 30.10 18.27
N ASP A 425 -8.72 30.86 17.31
CA ASP A 425 -8.51 32.31 17.40
C ASP A 425 -9.33 33.03 16.33
N ILE A 426 -10.49 33.59 16.72
CA ILE A 426 -11.37 34.35 15.84
C ILE A 426 -10.69 35.61 15.27
N THR A 427 -9.61 36.09 15.87
CA THR A 427 -8.90 37.28 15.40
C THR A 427 -7.80 36.95 14.39
N ALA A 428 -7.50 35.67 14.20
CA ALA A 428 -6.50 35.24 13.23
C ALA A 428 -6.95 35.51 11.80
N PRO A 429 -6.03 35.90 10.90
CA PRO A 429 -6.38 36.10 9.49
C PRO A 429 -6.95 34.81 8.87
N GLY A 430 -8.09 34.93 8.18
CA GLY A 430 -8.75 33.82 7.51
C GLY A 430 -9.75 33.04 8.38
N ALA A 431 -9.94 33.39 9.68
CA ALA A 431 -10.94 32.79 10.52
C ALA A 431 -12.36 32.94 9.95
N PHE A 432 -13.10 31.84 9.82
CA PHE A 432 -14.42 31.82 9.19
C PHE A 432 -15.41 30.84 9.86
N ASP A 433 -14.95 29.97 10.73
CA ASP A 433 -15.72 28.96 11.46
C ASP A 433 -15.64 29.16 12.99
N VAL A 434 -15.81 28.13 13.78
CA VAL A 434 -15.81 28.20 15.25
C VAL A 434 -15.06 27.03 15.86
N GLN A 435 -14.63 27.19 17.11
CA GLN A 435 -13.92 26.16 17.86
C GLN A 435 -14.66 24.82 17.88
N ALA A 436 -14.00 23.75 17.55
CA ALA A 436 -14.53 22.39 17.66
C ALA A 436 -14.73 21.97 19.13
N ASN A 437 -15.78 21.18 19.39
CA ASN A 437 -16.03 20.62 20.71
C ASN A 437 -14.97 19.60 21.10
N PRO A 438 -14.40 19.65 22.30
CA PRO A 438 -13.42 18.66 22.73
C PRO A 438 -14.05 17.27 22.83
N LEU A 439 -13.29 16.23 22.45
CA LEU A 439 -13.72 14.82 22.54
C LEU A 439 -12.74 14.03 23.40
N ARG A 440 -13.28 13.29 24.37
CA ARG A 440 -12.58 12.19 25.05
C ARG A 440 -13.36 10.92 24.81
N GLN A 441 -12.68 9.91 24.29
CA GLN A 441 -13.29 8.65 23.90
C GLN A 441 -12.39 7.47 24.23
N ASP A 442 -12.97 6.46 24.88
CA ASP A 442 -12.38 5.15 25.08
C ASP A 442 -13.16 4.12 24.30
N GLU A 443 -12.49 3.34 23.46
CA GLU A 443 -13.10 2.27 22.68
C GLU A 443 -12.36 0.95 22.89
N THR A 444 -13.08 -0.15 22.93
CA THR A 444 -12.51 -1.49 22.93
C THR A 444 -12.96 -2.22 21.68
N GLN A 445 -12.00 -2.70 20.90
CA GLN A 445 -12.21 -3.38 19.64
C GLN A 445 -11.61 -4.80 19.67
N HIS A 446 -12.14 -5.67 18.81
CA HIS A 446 -11.75 -7.08 18.74
C HIS A 446 -11.47 -7.47 17.30
N ALA A 447 -10.46 -8.32 17.11
CA ALA A 447 -10.21 -9.01 15.86
C ALA A 447 -10.09 -10.51 16.12
N LEU A 448 -10.63 -11.33 15.22
CA LEU A 448 -10.62 -12.77 15.29
C LEU A 448 -10.12 -13.35 13.97
N HIS A 449 -9.47 -14.51 14.04
CA HIS A 449 -9.04 -15.27 12.88
C HIS A 449 -9.22 -16.76 13.14
N VAL A 450 -9.74 -17.48 12.12
CA VAL A 450 -9.75 -18.93 12.04
C VAL A 450 -9.33 -19.32 10.64
N GLY A 451 -8.38 -20.22 10.50
CA GLY A 451 -7.84 -20.66 9.21
C GLY A 451 -7.59 -22.16 9.19
N LEU A 452 -7.69 -22.74 8.02
CA LEU A 452 -7.40 -24.14 7.73
C LEU A 452 -6.57 -24.24 6.46
N GLU A 453 -5.55 -25.09 6.47
CA GLU A 453 -4.76 -25.40 5.29
C GLU A 453 -4.52 -26.91 5.23
N HIS A 454 -4.79 -27.54 4.07
CA HIS A 454 -4.56 -28.95 3.84
C HIS A 454 -3.71 -29.18 2.60
N ARG A 455 -2.61 -29.89 2.77
CA ARG A 455 -1.68 -30.30 1.70
C ARG A 455 -2.03 -31.70 1.24
N PHE A 456 -2.74 -31.86 0.11
CA PHE A 456 -3.07 -33.18 -0.45
C PHE A 456 -1.83 -33.95 -0.88
N ASN A 457 -0.80 -33.22 -1.32
CA ASN A 457 0.50 -33.72 -1.70
C ASN A 457 1.49 -32.51 -1.83
N GLU A 458 2.71 -32.78 -2.27
CA GLU A 458 3.73 -31.74 -2.49
C GLU A 458 3.34 -30.71 -3.56
N VAL A 459 2.38 -31.03 -4.44
CA VAL A 459 1.95 -30.19 -5.56
C VAL A 459 0.74 -29.35 -5.23
N PHE A 460 -0.23 -29.88 -4.48
CA PHE A 460 -1.56 -29.28 -4.33
C PHE A 460 -1.95 -29.04 -2.87
N THR A 461 -2.24 -27.79 -2.55
CA THR A 461 -2.69 -27.33 -1.24
C THR A 461 -3.99 -26.57 -1.39
N VAL A 462 -4.95 -26.79 -0.51
CA VAL A 462 -6.15 -25.97 -0.34
C VAL A 462 -6.08 -25.23 0.97
N PHE A 463 -6.69 -24.04 1.01
CA PHE A 463 -6.74 -23.22 2.21
C PHE A 463 -8.06 -22.47 2.30
N GLY A 464 -8.43 -22.08 3.50
CA GLY A 464 -9.59 -21.24 3.74
C GLY A 464 -9.56 -20.61 5.12
N ARG A 465 -10.25 -19.48 5.27
CA ARG A 465 -10.30 -18.73 6.52
C ARG A 465 -11.57 -17.90 6.68
N ALA A 466 -11.84 -17.52 7.92
CA ALA A 466 -12.73 -16.44 8.28
C ALA A 466 -12.03 -15.52 9.28
N ALA A 467 -12.19 -14.22 9.13
CA ALA A 467 -11.57 -13.25 10.01
C ALA A 467 -12.42 -12.00 10.21
N SER A 468 -12.16 -11.27 11.30
CA SER A 468 -12.70 -9.94 11.54
C SER A 468 -11.58 -8.95 11.82
N ALA A 469 -11.82 -7.68 11.45
CA ALA A 469 -10.91 -6.58 11.64
C ALA A 469 -11.67 -5.30 12.00
N PHE A 470 -10.92 -4.29 12.41
CA PHE A 470 -11.45 -2.96 12.69
C PHE A 470 -10.47 -1.88 12.21
N ARG A 471 -11.00 -0.67 12.03
CA ARG A 471 -10.23 0.53 11.75
C ARG A 471 -10.77 1.71 12.56
N THR A 472 -9.93 2.25 13.41
CA THR A 472 -10.21 3.48 14.16
C THR A 472 -10.08 4.69 13.22
N PRO A 473 -10.97 5.69 13.29
CA PRO A 473 -10.81 6.92 12.51
C PRO A 473 -9.49 7.60 12.82
N ASN A 474 -8.78 8.08 11.80
CA ASN A 474 -7.56 8.85 11.99
C ASN A 474 -7.87 10.30 12.44
N VAL A 475 -6.83 11.04 12.85
CA VAL A 475 -7.01 12.37 13.42
C VAL A 475 -7.53 13.40 12.42
N ASP A 476 -7.09 13.34 11.16
CA ASP A 476 -7.57 14.27 10.13
C ASP A 476 -9.00 13.95 9.69
N GLU A 477 -9.40 12.68 9.65
CA GLU A 477 -10.80 12.29 9.44
C GLU A 477 -11.68 12.86 10.56
N ARG A 478 -11.19 12.85 11.80
CA ARG A 478 -11.91 13.39 12.96
C ARG A 478 -11.97 14.90 12.95
N VAL A 479 -10.89 15.60 12.60
CA VAL A 479 -10.85 17.06 12.46
C VAL A 479 -11.88 17.52 11.40
N ALA A 480 -12.00 16.80 10.30
CA ALA A 480 -12.94 17.08 9.23
C ALA A 480 -14.29 16.31 9.38
N SER A 481 -14.67 15.90 10.61
CA SER A 481 -15.94 15.19 10.87
C SER A 481 -17.04 16.12 11.34
N GLY A 482 -18.25 15.90 10.82
CA GLY A 482 -19.40 16.72 11.13
C GLY A 482 -19.43 18.06 10.38
N PRO A 483 -20.61 18.70 10.30
CA PRO A 483 -20.76 19.93 9.56
C PRO A 483 -20.03 21.09 10.24
N SER A 484 -19.32 21.91 9.46
CA SER A 484 -18.79 23.20 9.91
C SER A 484 -19.84 24.32 9.84
N PHE A 485 -20.95 24.08 9.12
CA PHE A 485 -22.06 25.02 8.96
C PHE A 485 -23.39 24.30 9.05
N ASP A 486 -24.40 24.99 9.60
CA ASP A 486 -25.79 24.53 9.58
C ASP A 486 -26.48 24.81 8.22
N ALA A 487 -27.76 24.42 8.10
CA ALA A 487 -28.54 24.62 6.88
C ALA A 487 -28.76 26.11 6.53
N SER A 488 -28.49 27.03 7.43
CA SER A 488 -28.59 28.49 7.27
C SER A 488 -27.23 29.13 7.05
N PHE A 489 -26.16 28.31 6.84
CA PHE A 489 -24.76 28.74 6.70
C PHE A 489 -24.17 29.44 7.93
N ASN A 490 -24.70 29.19 9.12
CA ASN A 490 -24.04 29.60 10.35
C ASN A 490 -22.99 28.60 10.73
N ALA A 491 -21.82 29.06 11.18
CA ALA A 491 -20.75 28.18 11.66
C ALA A 491 -21.19 27.40 12.90
N VAL A 492 -20.96 26.10 12.91
CA VAL A 492 -21.25 25.18 14.03
C VAL A 492 -20.00 24.43 14.47
N PRO A 493 -19.86 24.12 15.77
CA PRO A 493 -18.69 23.42 16.27
C PRO A 493 -18.54 22.03 15.67
N GLY A 494 -17.36 21.71 15.12
CA GLY A 494 -16.98 20.34 14.78
C GLY A 494 -17.00 19.43 16.02
N THR A 495 -17.11 18.13 15.82
CA THR A 495 -17.35 17.17 16.93
C THR A 495 -16.25 16.15 17.14
N PHE A 496 -15.32 15.97 16.21
CA PHE A 496 -14.35 14.87 16.13
C PHE A 496 -14.98 13.46 16.16
N ALA A 497 -16.32 13.38 16.10
CA ALA A 497 -17.04 12.13 16.33
C ALA A 497 -17.20 11.32 15.03
N LEU A 498 -16.53 10.17 14.99
CA LEU A 498 -16.70 9.13 13.98
C LEU A 498 -16.68 7.77 14.67
N LYS A 499 -17.50 6.84 14.18
CA LYS A 499 -17.52 5.45 14.68
C LYS A 499 -16.37 4.66 14.07
N THR A 500 -15.81 3.74 14.85
CA THR A 500 -14.85 2.76 14.37
C THR A 500 -15.49 1.88 13.30
N GLN A 501 -14.80 1.72 12.16
CA GLN A 501 -15.16 0.82 11.08
C GLN A 501 -14.90 -0.61 11.50
N THR A 502 -15.79 -1.54 11.17
CA THR A 502 -15.62 -2.98 11.40
C THR A 502 -15.78 -3.77 10.11
N SER A 503 -15.10 -4.90 10.04
CA SER A 503 -15.10 -5.77 8.87
C SER A 503 -15.14 -7.24 9.26
N ARG A 504 -15.80 -8.04 8.42
CA ARG A 504 -15.77 -9.51 8.47
C ARG A 504 -15.53 -10.03 7.08
N ASP A 505 -14.60 -10.97 6.94
CA ASP A 505 -14.33 -11.58 5.65
C ASP A 505 -14.15 -13.11 5.75
N ILE A 506 -14.40 -13.74 4.59
CA ILE A 506 -14.14 -15.15 4.34
C ILE A 506 -13.29 -15.27 3.07
N GLU A 507 -12.44 -16.29 3.04
CA GLU A 507 -11.61 -16.60 1.88
C GLU A 507 -11.42 -18.09 1.75
N ALA A 508 -11.40 -18.59 0.51
CA ALA A 508 -11.01 -19.95 0.19
C ALA A 508 -10.19 -19.97 -1.10
N GLY A 509 -9.20 -20.86 -1.16
CA GLY A 509 -8.32 -20.90 -2.32
C GLY A 509 -7.49 -22.17 -2.39
N PHE A 510 -6.63 -22.21 -3.39
CA PHE A 510 -5.68 -23.30 -3.59
C PHE A 510 -4.33 -22.77 -4.07
N ARG A 511 -3.30 -23.58 -3.83
CA ARG A 511 -1.93 -23.40 -4.34
C ARG A 511 -1.50 -24.64 -5.09
N ILE A 512 -0.81 -24.41 -6.21
CA ILE A 512 -0.18 -25.47 -7.02
C ILE A 512 1.32 -25.13 -7.11
N LYS A 513 2.17 -26.13 -6.88
CA LYS A 513 3.62 -26.05 -7.08
C LYS A 513 4.10 -27.32 -7.75
N ALA A 514 4.20 -27.30 -9.09
CA ALA A 514 4.53 -28.45 -9.92
C ALA A 514 5.80 -28.16 -10.70
N GLY A 515 6.95 -28.50 -10.16
CA GLY A 515 8.25 -28.29 -10.78
C GLY A 515 8.48 -26.81 -11.15
N ALA A 516 8.50 -26.52 -12.45
CA ALA A 516 8.70 -25.17 -12.97
C ALA A 516 7.44 -24.26 -12.93
N PHE A 517 6.28 -24.80 -12.57
CA PHE A 517 5.01 -24.09 -12.53
C PHE A 517 4.57 -23.86 -11.06
N ALA A 518 4.20 -22.62 -10.76
CA ALA A 518 3.53 -22.28 -9.50
C ALA A 518 2.30 -21.41 -9.77
N ALA A 519 1.20 -21.67 -9.06
CA ALA A 519 -0.02 -20.89 -9.14
C ALA A 519 -0.73 -20.82 -7.80
N GLN A 520 -1.43 -19.71 -7.54
CA GLN A 520 -2.34 -19.54 -6.42
C GLN A 520 -3.61 -18.88 -6.93
N SER A 521 -4.76 -19.37 -6.45
CA SER A 521 -6.05 -18.74 -6.71
C SER A 521 -6.89 -18.71 -5.45
N SER A 522 -7.61 -17.62 -5.23
CA SER A 522 -8.55 -17.48 -4.12
C SER A 522 -9.83 -16.76 -4.53
N LEU A 523 -10.91 -17.08 -3.80
CA LEU A 523 -12.18 -16.38 -3.79
C LEU A 523 -12.37 -15.76 -2.41
N TYR A 524 -12.90 -14.55 -2.37
CA TYR A 524 -13.14 -13.85 -1.11
C TYR A 524 -14.48 -13.10 -1.10
N GLY A 525 -15.02 -12.91 0.11
CA GLY A 525 -16.14 -12.03 0.39
C GLY A 525 -15.90 -11.28 1.69
N MET A 526 -16.24 -9.97 1.71
CA MET A 526 -16.00 -9.07 2.84
C MET A 526 -17.18 -8.13 3.01
N ASP A 527 -17.73 -8.03 4.21
CA ASP A 527 -18.73 -7.05 4.63
C ASP A 527 -18.11 -6.04 5.58
N LEU A 528 -18.47 -4.76 5.40
CA LEU A 528 -18.04 -3.65 6.25
C LEU A 528 -19.21 -2.87 6.77
N ASP A 529 -19.10 -2.43 8.02
CA ASP A 529 -20.01 -1.52 8.68
C ASP A 529 -19.23 -0.28 9.15
N ASN A 530 -19.89 0.89 9.12
CA ASN A 530 -19.32 2.20 9.50
C ASN A 530 -18.06 2.57 8.71
N GLU A 531 -17.96 2.21 7.44
CA GLU A 531 -16.83 2.62 6.60
C GLU A 531 -16.74 4.16 6.59
N ILE A 532 -15.53 4.69 6.84
CA ILE A 532 -15.34 6.14 6.94
C ILE A 532 -15.06 6.67 5.55
N HIS A 533 -15.80 7.72 5.18
CA HIS A 533 -15.72 8.31 3.85
C HIS A 533 -15.97 9.82 3.89
N TYR A 534 -15.41 10.57 2.95
CA TYR A 534 -15.77 11.95 2.72
C TYR A 534 -17.11 12.02 1.99
N ASN A 535 -18.05 12.78 2.53
CA ASN A 535 -19.33 13.01 1.88
C ASN A 535 -19.25 14.28 1.02
N PRO A 536 -19.30 14.18 -0.32
CA PRO A 536 -19.13 15.31 -1.22
C PRO A 536 -20.33 16.26 -1.26
N VAL A 537 -21.47 15.86 -0.69
CA VAL A 537 -22.68 16.69 -0.60
C VAL A 537 -22.66 17.50 0.68
N LEU A 538 -22.19 16.88 1.77
CA LEU A 538 -22.14 17.48 3.11
C LEU A 538 -20.80 18.15 3.41
N PHE A 539 -19.77 17.90 2.60
CA PHE A 539 -18.43 18.44 2.72
C PHE A 539 -17.67 18.07 4.01
N TYR A 540 -17.98 16.90 4.60
CA TYR A 540 -17.26 16.39 5.77
C TYR A 540 -17.19 14.86 5.78
N ASN A 541 -16.32 14.31 6.64
CA ASN A 541 -16.19 12.87 6.81
C ASN A 541 -17.34 12.31 7.64
N THR A 542 -17.87 11.17 7.19
CA THR A 542 -19.00 10.48 7.82
C THR A 542 -18.78 8.97 7.75
N ASN A 543 -19.53 8.23 8.56
CA ASN A 543 -19.64 6.79 8.39
C ASN A 543 -20.68 6.47 7.33
N LEU A 544 -20.30 5.68 6.33
CA LEU A 544 -21.17 5.22 5.25
C LEU A 544 -22.15 4.15 5.75
N ASP A 545 -23.23 3.99 4.97
CA ASP A 545 -24.04 2.78 4.98
C ASP A 545 -23.17 1.54 4.68
N PRO A 546 -23.61 0.34 5.13
CA PRO A 546 -22.83 -0.89 4.95
C PRO A 546 -22.41 -1.16 3.51
N THR A 547 -21.18 -1.62 3.34
CA THR A 547 -20.60 -1.93 2.04
C THR A 547 -20.19 -3.39 1.95
N ARG A 548 -20.03 -3.90 0.73
CA ARG A 548 -19.61 -5.29 0.45
C ARG A 548 -18.57 -5.34 -0.63
N ARG A 549 -17.58 -6.22 -0.45
CA ARG A 549 -16.57 -6.56 -1.45
C ARG A 549 -16.54 -8.06 -1.66
N TYR A 550 -16.39 -8.48 -2.93
CA TYR A 550 -16.16 -9.88 -3.26
C TYR A 550 -15.41 -9.99 -4.59
N GLY A 551 -14.70 -11.09 -4.75
CA GLY A 551 -13.92 -11.27 -5.95
C GLY A 551 -13.08 -12.53 -5.98
N SER A 552 -12.26 -12.61 -7.02
CA SER A 552 -11.26 -13.65 -7.21
C SER A 552 -9.90 -13.06 -7.56
N GLU A 553 -8.86 -13.71 -7.09
CA GLU A 553 -7.47 -13.32 -7.36
C GLU A 553 -6.69 -14.57 -7.75
N THR A 554 -6.00 -14.49 -8.88
CA THR A 554 -5.18 -15.62 -9.40
C THR A 554 -3.82 -15.08 -9.81
N SER A 555 -2.76 -15.75 -9.40
CA SER A 555 -1.39 -15.54 -9.86
C SER A 555 -0.79 -16.84 -10.34
N ALA A 556 0.09 -16.75 -11.34
CA ALA A 556 0.85 -17.89 -11.82
C ALA A 556 2.26 -17.47 -12.29
N SER A 557 3.20 -18.39 -12.15
CA SER A 557 4.54 -18.27 -12.70
C SER A 557 4.95 -19.58 -13.36
N LEU A 558 5.67 -19.48 -14.48
CA LEU A 558 6.17 -20.61 -15.25
C LEU A 558 7.58 -20.34 -15.75
N ARG A 559 8.54 -21.16 -15.32
CA ARG A 559 9.88 -21.19 -15.88
C ARG A 559 9.89 -22.11 -17.11
N ILE A 560 9.72 -21.51 -18.30
CA ILE A 560 9.67 -22.26 -19.58
C ILE A 560 11.00 -22.95 -19.84
N SER A 561 12.09 -22.27 -19.53
CA SER A 561 13.46 -22.74 -19.64
C SER A 561 14.30 -22.03 -18.57
N GLU A 562 15.56 -22.47 -18.38
CA GLU A 562 16.43 -21.85 -17.41
C GLU A 562 16.53 -20.31 -17.56
N PRO A 563 16.69 -19.75 -18.79
CA PRO A 563 16.78 -18.30 -18.99
C PRO A 563 15.42 -17.58 -19.03
N VAL A 564 14.27 -18.27 -19.08
CA VAL A 564 12.96 -17.62 -19.32
C VAL A 564 11.95 -17.92 -18.21
N LEU A 565 11.56 -16.88 -17.48
CA LEU A 565 10.49 -16.92 -16.47
C LEU A 565 9.32 -16.06 -16.92
N LEU A 566 8.13 -16.65 -17.00
CA LEU A 566 6.87 -15.96 -17.18
C LEU A 566 6.15 -15.78 -15.84
N ARG A 567 5.49 -14.64 -15.67
CA ARG A 567 4.63 -14.34 -14.52
C ARG A 567 3.35 -13.70 -15.00
N GLY A 568 2.27 -13.92 -14.28
CA GLY A 568 1.01 -13.25 -14.59
C GLY A 568 0.02 -13.32 -13.46
N GLY A 569 -0.94 -12.43 -13.51
CA GLY A 569 -1.99 -12.39 -12.54
C GLY A 569 -3.23 -11.69 -13.05
N VAL A 570 -4.37 -12.08 -12.50
CA VAL A 570 -5.67 -11.49 -12.77
C VAL A 570 -6.46 -11.40 -11.49
N ALA A 571 -7.15 -10.28 -11.29
CA ALA A 571 -8.10 -10.12 -10.21
C ALA A 571 -9.41 -9.53 -10.73
N VAL A 572 -10.51 -10.09 -10.25
CA VAL A 572 -11.86 -9.58 -10.43
C VAL A 572 -12.36 -9.15 -9.07
N THR A 573 -12.70 -7.87 -8.92
CA THR A 573 -13.14 -7.27 -7.66
C THR A 573 -14.46 -6.54 -7.89
N ARG A 574 -15.45 -6.79 -7.05
CA ARG A 574 -16.64 -5.96 -6.99
C ARG A 574 -16.79 -5.40 -5.57
N ALA A 575 -16.78 -4.08 -5.47
CA ALA A 575 -17.02 -3.32 -4.25
C ALA A 575 -18.29 -2.49 -4.45
N VAL A 576 -19.28 -2.64 -3.56
CA VAL A 576 -20.60 -2.01 -3.71
C VAL A 576 -21.12 -1.52 -2.38
N PHE A 577 -21.96 -0.48 -2.42
CA PHE A 577 -22.83 -0.12 -1.29
C PHE A 577 -23.90 -1.22 -1.13
N ARG A 578 -24.03 -1.77 0.08
CA ARG A 578 -25.00 -2.84 0.36
C ARG A 578 -26.38 -2.26 0.69
N GLU A 579 -26.44 -1.14 1.34
CA GLU A 579 -27.64 -0.48 1.87
C GLU A 579 -27.58 1.03 1.61
N GLY A 580 -28.63 1.77 1.98
CA GLY A 580 -28.71 3.22 1.90
C GLY A 580 -29.01 3.77 0.50
N ALA A 581 -28.78 5.06 0.34
CA ALA A 581 -29.16 5.83 -0.87
C ALA A 581 -28.41 5.34 -2.14
N PHE A 582 -27.25 4.72 -1.99
CA PHE A 582 -26.40 4.26 -3.10
C PHE A 582 -26.39 2.74 -3.24
N ALA A 583 -27.32 2.01 -2.60
CA ALA A 583 -27.35 0.55 -2.62
C ALA A 583 -27.27 -0.02 -4.03
N GLY A 584 -26.32 -0.97 -4.23
CA GLY A 584 -26.04 -1.61 -5.51
C GLY A 584 -25.04 -0.88 -6.41
N ASN A 585 -24.73 0.40 -6.15
CA ASN A 585 -23.72 1.15 -6.88
C ASN A 585 -22.30 0.69 -6.51
N ASP A 586 -21.39 0.79 -7.48
CA ASP A 586 -19.97 0.51 -7.25
C ASP A 586 -19.31 1.59 -6.38
N ILE A 587 -18.40 1.16 -5.51
CA ILE A 587 -17.51 2.06 -4.77
C ILE A 587 -16.58 2.78 -5.76
N PRO A 588 -16.42 4.11 -5.66
CA PRO A 588 -15.51 4.88 -6.51
C PRO A 588 -14.06 4.38 -6.50
N LEU A 589 -13.34 4.61 -7.61
CA LEU A 589 -11.93 4.29 -7.85
C LEU A 589 -11.57 2.80 -7.86
N VAL A 590 -12.52 1.89 -7.79
CA VAL A 590 -12.29 0.44 -7.81
C VAL A 590 -12.45 -0.12 -9.24
N SER A 591 -11.38 -0.64 -9.83
CA SER A 591 -11.45 -1.37 -11.10
C SER A 591 -11.99 -2.76 -10.89
N ARG A 592 -12.99 -3.16 -11.69
CA ARG A 592 -13.60 -4.51 -11.61
C ARG A 592 -12.67 -5.62 -12.10
N LEU A 593 -11.76 -5.30 -13.02
CA LEU A 593 -10.78 -6.23 -13.56
C LEU A 593 -9.42 -5.56 -13.59
N THR A 594 -8.45 -6.22 -13.00
CA THR A 594 -7.03 -5.88 -13.13
C THR A 594 -6.27 -7.11 -13.60
N ALA A 595 -5.30 -6.91 -14.49
CA ALA A 595 -4.46 -7.99 -14.97
C ALA A 595 -3.02 -7.50 -15.18
N ASN A 596 -2.07 -8.41 -14.99
CA ASN A 596 -0.67 -8.17 -15.31
C ASN A 596 -0.05 -9.43 -15.93
N ALA A 597 0.94 -9.22 -16.77
CA ALA A 597 1.79 -10.30 -17.30
C ALA A 597 3.22 -9.77 -17.41
N GLY A 598 4.19 -10.62 -17.14
CA GLY A 598 5.60 -10.26 -17.20
C GLY A 598 6.47 -11.40 -17.69
N VAL A 599 7.58 -11.04 -18.31
CA VAL A 599 8.65 -11.96 -18.69
C VAL A 599 9.98 -11.44 -18.20
N THR A 600 10.78 -12.32 -17.60
CA THR A 600 12.20 -12.13 -17.37
C THR A 600 12.95 -13.08 -18.30
N TRP A 601 13.78 -12.53 -19.18
CA TRP A 601 14.54 -13.30 -20.15
C TRP A 601 16.03 -12.97 -20.05
N ASN A 602 16.80 -13.92 -19.56
CA ASN A 602 18.26 -13.85 -19.56
C ASN A 602 18.78 -14.11 -20.99
N LEU A 603 19.03 -13.04 -21.74
CA LEU A 603 19.43 -13.11 -23.15
C LEU A 603 20.87 -13.55 -23.33
N TRP A 604 21.75 -13.18 -22.39
CA TRP A 604 23.18 -13.50 -22.50
C TRP A 604 23.84 -13.54 -21.11
N GLN A 605 23.81 -14.72 -20.47
CA GLN A 605 24.59 -15.08 -19.26
C GLN A 605 24.71 -13.96 -18.20
N ASN A 606 23.60 -13.28 -17.86
CA ASN A 606 23.54 -12.12 -16.96
C ASN A 606 24.20 -10.83 -17.47
N PHE A 607 24.88 -10.84 -18.62
CA PHE A 607 25.34 -9.61 -19.26
C PHE A 607 24.19 -8.78 -19.83
N VAL A 608 23.11 -9.45 -20.28
CA VAL A 608 21.91 -8.81 -20.79
C VAL A 608 20.68 -9.58 -20.33
N VAL A 609 19.88 -8.98 -19.49
CA VAL A 609 18.57 -9.47 -19.04
C VAL A 609 17.49 -8.52 -19.52
N LEU A 610 16.47 -9.04 -20.18
CA LEU A 610 15.27 -8.32 -20.56
C LEU A 610 14.15 -8.63 -19.58
N ASP A 611 13.56 -7.61 -19.01
CA ASP A 611 12.32 -7.67 -18.25
C ASP A 611 11.25 -6.85 -18.98
N ALA A 612 10.08 -7.44 -19.17
CA ALA A 612 8.92 -6.75 -19.70
C ALA A 612 7.70 -7.00 -18.83
N THR A 613 6.89 -6.00 -18.64
CA THR A 613 5.64 -6.10 -17.86
C THR A 613 4.52 -5.36 -18.58
N VAL A 614 3.36 -6.01 -18.68
CA VAL A 614 2.10 -5.43 -19.15
C VAL A 614 1.18 -5.30 -17.94
N ARG A 615 0.50 -4.17 -17.78
CA ARG A 615 -0.51 -3.94 -16.76
C ARG A 615 -1.79 -3.43 -17.42
N TYR A 616 -2.94 -3.92 -16.96
CA TYR A 616 -4.27 -3.54 -17.43
C TYR A 616 -5.21 -3.24 -16.28
N TRP A 617 -5.98 -2.18 -16.40
CA TRP A 617 -7.09 -1.82 -15.51
C TRP A 617 -8.36 -1.57 -16.31
N SER A 618 -9.47 -2.16 -15.89
CA SER A 618 -10.78 -1.83 -16.46
C SER A 618 -11.21 -0.42 -16.03
N SER A 619 -12.19 0.13 -16.75
CA SER A 619 -12.83 1.39 -16.35
C SER A 619 -13.43 1.31 -14.95
N ARG A 620 -13.47 2.47 -14.26
CA ARG A 620 -13.95 2.59 -12.88
C ARG A 620 -14.61 3.94 -12.62
N ARG A 621 -15.41 4.02 -11.55
CA ARG A 621 -16.03 5.27 -11.12
C ARG A 621 -14.97 6.29 -10.70
N MET A 622 -15.26 7.57 -10.94
CA MET A 622 -14.47 8.67 -10.40
C MET A 622 -14.72 8.82 -8.91
N ASP A 623 -13.81 9.44 -8.19
CA ASP A 623 -14.05 9.86 -6.82
C ASP A 623 -15.26 10.83 -6.77
N ASN A 624 -16.01 10.83 -5.68
CA ASN A 624 -17.26 11.57 -5.49
C ASN A 624 -18.44 11.15 -6.40
N ASP A 625 -18.35 10.03 -7.14
CA ASP A 625 -19.46 9.52 -7.99
C ASP A 625 -20.17 8.32 -7.34
N GLN A 626 -20.56 8.41 -6.06
CA GLN A 626 -21.32 7.37 -5.35
C GLN A 626 -22.69 7.13 -6.00
N ALA A 627 -23.29 8.18 -6.57
CA ALA A 627 -24.55 8.11 -7.29
C ALA A 627 -24.45 7.37 -8.64
N ALA A 628 -23.24 7.08 -9.13
CA ALA A 628 -22.96 6.39 -10.38
C ALA A 628 -23.54 7.11 -11.63
N THR A 629 -23.55 8.45 -11.62
CA THR A 629 -24.14 9.29 -12.68
C THR A 629 -23.09 9.85 -13.65
N GLN A 630 -21.83 9.94 -13.23
CA GLN A 630 -20.76 10.59 -13.98
C GLN A 630 -20.04 9.62 -14.95
N PRO A 631 -19.32 10.13 -15.94
CA PRO A 631 -18.45 9.32 -16.78
C PRO A 631 -17.46 8.47 -15.97
N LEU A 632 -16.98 7.39 -16.54
CA LEU A 632 -15.97 6.54 -15.93
C LEU A 632 -14.56 7.07 -16.22
N ILE A 633 -13.62 6.82 -15.32
CA ILE A 633 -12.20 6.78 -15.65
C ILE A 633 -12.03 5.67 -16.69
N PRO A 634 -11.46 5.95 -17.89
CA PRO A 634 -11.33 4.94 -18.94
C PRO A 634 -10.42 3.77 -18.53
N ALA A 635 -10.68 2.61 -19.12
CA ALA A 635 -9.75 1.49 -19.04
C ALA A 635 -8.40 1.87 -19.69
N ASN A 636 -7.31 1.34 -19.15
CA ASN A 636 -5.99 1.58 -19.70
C ASN A 636 -5.09 0.34 -19.61
N ALA A 637 -4.04 0.33 -20.44
CA ALA A 637 -2.97 -0.64 -20.39
C ALA A 637 -1.62 0.04 -20.61
N THR A 638 -0.60 -0.38 -19.88
CA THR A 638 0.78 0.08 -20.04
C THR A 638 1.72 -1.09 -20.23
N VAL A 639 2.78 -0.87 -21.01
CA VAL A 639 3.87 -1.81 -21.21
C VAL A 639 5.16 -1.16 -20.75
N ASP A 640 5.87 -1.82 -19.86
CA ASP A 640 7.14 -1.36 -19.31
C ASP A 640 8.24 -2.35 -19.66
N LEU A 641 9.41 -1.84 -20.07
CA LEU A 641 10.58 -2.63 -20.44
C LEU A 641 11.80 -2.22 -19.61
N LYS A 642 12.63 -3.18 -19.29
CA LYS A 642 13.95 -2.96 -18.71
C LYS A 642 14.97 -3.89 -19.34
N LEU A 643 16.08 -3.33 -19.80
CA LEU A 643 17.30 -4.05 -20.07
C LEU A 643 18.29 -3.79 -18.94
N SER A 644 18.89 -4.82 -18.42
CA SER A 644 19.88 -4.70 -17.35
C SER A 644 20.99 -5.73 -17.55
N GLY A 645 22.14 -5.47 -16.92
CA GLY A 645 23.25 -6.38 -17.00
C GLY A 645 24.33 -6.04 -15.98
N ALA A 646 25.24 -7.02 -15.79
CA ALA A 646 26.40 -6.87 -14.94
C ALA A 646 27.63 -7.44 -15.65
N TRP A 647 28.78 -6.78 -15.44
CA TRP A 647 30.08 -7.24 -15.89
C TRP A 647 31.11 -6.95 -14.79
N ASP A 648 31.69 -8.01 -14.25
CA ASP A 648 32.57 -7.96 -13.09
C ASP A 648 31.87 -7.22 -11.93
N ARG A 649 32.42 -6.13 -11.44
CA ARG A 649 31.84 -5.28 -10.39
C ARG A 649 30.86 -4.22 -10.90
N PHE A 650 30.79 -3.99 -12.21
CA PHE A 650 29.93 -2.97 -12.80
C PHE A 650 28.57 -3.53 -13.17
N PHE A 651 27.54 -2.71 -13.03
CA PHE A 651 26.18 -3.04 -13.49
C PHE A 651 25.52 -1.82 -14.12
N TRP A 652 24.54 -2.09 -14.95
CA TRP A 652 23.79 -1.06 -15.67
C TRP A 652 22.34 -1.47 -15.86
N SER A 653 21.47 -0.47 -16.10
CA SER A 653 20.10 -0.71 -16.55
C SER A 653 19.58 0.45 -17.40
N LEU A 654 18.72 0.11 -18.37
CA LEU A 654 17.93 1.01 -19.19
C LEU A 654 16.46 0.60 -19.02
N SER A 655 15.61 1.51 -18.58
CA SER A 655 14.17 1.28 -18.44
C SER A 655 13.37 2.22 -19.34
N VAL A 656 12.31 1.70 -19.93
CA VAL A 656 11.30 2.47 -20.67
C VAL A 656 9.95 2.09 -20.08
N ASN A 657 9.30 3.04 -19.41
CA ASN A 657 7.96 2.85 -18.87
C ASN A 657 6.93 3.47 -19.82
N ASN A 658 5.74 2.85 -19.87
CA ASN A 658 4.68 3.23 -20.80
C ASN A 658 5.20 3.31 -22.25
N LEU A 659 5.73 2.21 -22.76
CA LEU A 659 6.41 2.09 -24.06
C LEU A 659 5.59 2.70 -25.23
N PHE A 660 4.27 2.51 -25.20
CA PHE A 660 3.35 2.95 -26.27
C PHE A 660 2.85 4.38 -26.10
N ASP A 661 3.35 5.11 -25.10
CA ASP A 661 2.99 6.51 -24.81
C ASP A 661 1.48 6.69 -24.59
N ALA A 662 0.84 5.74 -23.92
CA ALA A 662 -0.59 5.81 -23.62
C ALA A 662 -0.86 7.01 -22.72
N MET A 663 -1.84 7.83 -23.09
CA MET A 663 -2.31 8.97 -22.30
C MET A 663 -3.43 8.51 -21.38
N TYR A 664 -3.20 8.51 -20.08
CA TYR A 664 -4.16 8.02 -19.08
C TYR A 664 -4.09 8.82 -17.77
N TYR A 665 -5.03 8.56 -16.89
CA TYR A 665 -5.06 9.05 -15.52
C TYR A 665 -5.69 7.98 -14.62
N ASP A 666 -5.20 7.85 -13.39
CA ASP A 666 -5.70 6.85 -12.43
C ASP A 666 -6.71 7.46 -11.48
N TYR A 667 -6.70 8.79 -11.33
CA TYR A 667 -7.50 9.51 -10.36
C TYR A 667 -8.23 10.65 -11.05
N ALA A 668 -9.51 10.77 -10.74
CA ALA A 668 -10.35 11.88 -11.13
C ALA A 668 -11.44 12.10 -10.09
N ILE A 669 -11.79 13.36 -9.87
CA ILE A 669 -12.84 13.79 -8.95
C ILE A 669 -14.01 14.31 -9.77
N ALA A 670 -15.16 13.68 -9.61
CA ALA A 670 -16.39 14.06 -10.30
C ALA A 670 -17.06 15.30 -9.65
N SER A 671 -17.67 16.13 -10.46
CA SER A 671 -18.57 17.19 -9.95
C SER A 671 -19.86 16.53 -9.44
N THR A 672 -20.31 16.91 -8.25
CA THR A 672 -21.60 16.49 -7.71
C THR A 672 -22.78 17.30 -8.28
N ALA A 673 -22.49 18.46 -8.88
CA ALA A 673 -23.51 19.41 -9.37
C ALA A 673 -23.67 19.41 -10.89
N THR A 674 -22.61 19.15 -11.66
CA THR A 674 -22.60 19.27 -13.13
C THR A 674 -22.29 17.94 -13.78
N LEU A 675 -23.20 17.41 -14.59
CA LEU A 675 -23.01 16.18 -15.33
C LEU A 675 -21.87 16.32 -16.35
N GLY A 676 -20.96 15.34 -16.35
CA GLY A 676 -19.81 15.31 -17.26
C GLY A 676 -18.64 16.19 -16.83
N ARG A 677 -18.80 17.03 -15.80
CA ARG A 677 -17.69 17.84 -15.26
C ARG A 677 -16.89 17.04 -14.24
N PHE A 678 -15.55 17.06 -14.40
CA PHE A 678 -14.62 16.42 -13.48
C PHE A 678 -13.24 17.06 -13.55
N ASN A 679 -12.42 16.79 -12.53
CA ASN A 679 -10.99 17.12 -12.50
C ASN A 679 -10.19 15.82 -12.52
N ALA A 680 -9.36 15.62 -13.55
CA ALA A 680 -8.50 14.44 -13.69
C ALA A 680 -7.04 14.77 -13.38
N TYR A 681 -6.29 13.78 -12.93
CA TYR A 681 -4.87 13.90 -12.58
C TYR A 681 -4.03 13.09 -13.57
N PRO A 682 -3.63 13.70 -14.72
CA PRO A 682 -2.96 12.97 -15.79
C PRO A 682 -1.58 12.48 -15.37
N LEU A 683 -1.29 11.24 -15.75
CA LEU A 683 -0.01 10.59 -15.56
C LEU A 683 0.91 10.82 -16.76
N SER A 684 2.20 10.59 -16.55
CA SER A 684 3.20 10.70 -17.60
C SER A 684 2.96 9.70 -18.72
N GLY A 685 3.21 10.13 -19.95
CA GLY A 685 3.37 9.23 -21.08
C GLY A 685 4.64 8.39 -20.95
N ARG A 686 5.30 8.09 -22.07
CA ARG A 686 6.55 7.32 -22.08
C ARG A 686 7.67 8.03 -21.33
N THR A 687 8.37 7.27 -20.45
CA THR A 687 9.51 7.77 -19.70
C THR A 687 10.72 6.83 -19.84
N TYR A 688 11.89 7.40 -19.71
CA TYR A 688 13.18 6.70 -19.81
C TYR A 688 13.97 6.88 -18.52
N MET A 689 14.74 5.86 -18.13
CA MET A 689 15.68 5.89 -17.02
C MET A 689 16.92 5.07 -17.36
N VAL A 690 18.08 5.66 -17.18
CA VAL A 690 19.40 4.99 -17.30
C VAL A 690 20.06 5.01 -15.93
N LYS A 691 20.61 3.88 -15.51
CA LYS A 691 21.37 3.74 -14.27
C LYS A 691 22.65 2.96 -14.51
N ALA A 692 23.69 3.32 -13.79
CA ALA A 692 24.93 2.57 -13.75
C ALA A 692 25.54 2.61 -12.34
N GLY A 693 26.31 1.61 -12.00
CA GLY A 693 26.92 1.51 -10.68
C GLY A 693 28.02 0.46 -10.59
N ALA A 694 28.58 0.35 -9.39
CA ALA A 694 29.60 -0.64 -9.08
C ALA A 694 29.39 -1.24 -7.67
N THR A 695 29.79 -2.51 -7.53
CA THR A 695 29.82 -3.25 -6.25
C THR A 695 31.28 -3.54 -5.89
N PHE A 696 31.65 -3.36 -4.61
CA PHE A 696 33.00 -3.55 -4.09
C PHE A 696 32.98 -4.52 -2.94
#